data_a79276de0945e8402906f1dced1f3153
#
_entry.id   a79276de0945e8402906f1dced1f3153
#
_cell.length_a   1.000
_cell.length_b   1.000
_cell.length_c   1.000
_cell.angle_alpha   90.00
_cell.angle_beta   90.00
_cell.angle_gamma   90.00
#
_symmetry.space_group_name_H-M   'P 1'
#
loop_
_entity.id
_entity.type
_entity.pdbx_description
1 polymer ?
#
loop_
_entity_poly.entity_id
_entity_poly.type
_entity_poly.pdbx_seq_one_letter_code
_entity_poly.pdbx_strand_id
1 'polypeptide(L)'
;MSYVLFSKGTIDMKIETPIIAQLEAESGDARQAAEIIATTVHEQRHYANFGGTFHLLKFGKKGEATPVRLCNFTAEIEREIIKNNGHETLRYFTVSGRLESGQPMPTVDVPASEFNSLDWLTTAWGASPQIAVGSRFKDHVAAAIKEHSDPELVKLCQHIGWVQHSDELIYLTASGGIGVNGLNEDARCELQGALADFNLPDPVDPRTLDLSEILAGFRDVHKDGIGLLLLGTAMRATLCQYIPATFSVYMQGTTGTYKSALAGVLQSFWGIKFDGAHLPANWSSTSNANEKVAFLAKDALLVVDDFIARGTRSEVAKMHANAERLLRAQGNQAGRGRLTSKAELRNAFYPRGLILATGEDVPNGRSLQARLVYMNVALGAINIVELTELQRLAKMGELTKIMSSFLQWLASEAKDGQLTQLIELALECDRGNIGKSGHARTQDNLANLLTGLRIFLHFCEEVGGIGAPETEGFMDHATETARRLVTLQASLDHESSDAQRFIELIQIAVSSGKAHIECCSGGNPENSRALGWREVDTGTFRRIEAMGSRIGWVDGETLYLSPGASLSAIKSISSALDNHFGSSERAISKSLREAGLLSRCDKGRNTTKVSILGVRPNVYAFKIEDVFDLDSQTNVPIGYDPSEIPF
;
A
#
# COMPACT_ATOMS: atom_id res chain seq x y z
N MET A 1 -67.89 -18.00 24.94
CA MET A 1 -67.51 -19.39 24.63
C MET A 1 -66.03 -19.49 24.84
N SER A 2 -65.56 -20.42 25.69
CA SER A 2 -64.14 -20.68 25.84
C SER A 2 -63.73 -21.73 24.82
N TYR A 3 -62.78 -21.48 24.00
CA TYR A 3 -62.19 -22.50 23.12
C TYR A 3 -61.10 -23.25 23.88
N VAL A 4 -61.19 -24.58 23.90
CA VAL A 4 -60.12 -25.47 24.35
C VAL A 4 -59.43 -25.98 23.12
N LEU A 5 -58.18 -25.64 22.92
CA LEU A 5 -57.35 -26.14 21.82
C LEU A 5 -56.63 -27.41 22.25
N PHE A 6 -56.91 -28.51 21.57
CA PHE A 6 -56.16 -29.75 21.69
C PHE A 6 -54.96 -29.74 20.77
N SER A 7 -53.77 -29.70 21.31
CA SER A 7 -52.56 -30.10 20.59
C SER A 7 -52.29 -31.59 20.87
N LYS A 8 -51.70 -32.29 19.91
CA LYS A 8 -51.29 -33.70 20.08
C LYS A 8 -50.19 -33.83 21.15
N GLY A 9 -50.57 -33.76 22.41
CA GLY A 9 -49.70 -33.94 23.59
C GLY A 9 -49.87 -32.86 24.66
N THR A 10 -50.82 -33.06 25.57
CA THR A 10 -50.84 -32.66 27.00
C THR A 10 -50.64 -31.19 27.41
N ILE A 11 -51.17 -30.18 26.72
CA ILE A 11 -51.44 -28.86 27.34
C ILE A 11 -52.85 -28.40 26.95
N ASP A 12 -53.80 -28.47 27.92
CA ASP A 12 -55.10 -27.83 27.81
C ASP A 12 -54.95 -26.32 28.03
N MET A 13 -54.89 -25.54 26.96
CA MET A 13 -54.82 -24.08 27.06
C MET A 13 -56.22 -23.50 26.93
N LYS A 14 -56.70 -22.79 27.96
CA LYS A 14 -57.97 -22.04 27.94
C LYS A 14 -57.67 -20.60 27.52
N ILE A 15 -58.26 -20.16 26.40
CA ILE A 15 -58.23 -18.75 25.96
C ILE A 15 -59.57 -18.13 26.38
N GLU A 16 -59.52 -17.05 27.15
CA GLU A 16 -60.73 -16.37 27.63
C GLU A 16 -61.45 -15.58 26.49
N THR A 17 -62.75 -15.45 26.59
CA THR A 17 -63.63 -14.79 25.60
C THR A 17 -63.17 -13.39 25.18
N PRO A 18 -62.65 -12.52 26.09
CA PRO A 18 -62.12 -11.19 25.66
C PRO A 18 -60.88 -11.31 24.75
N ILE A 19 -60.04 -12.31 24.96
CA ILE A 19 -58.82 -12.57 24.17
C ILE A 19 -59.22 -13.08 22.78
N ILE A 20 -60.26 -13.91 22.68
CA ILE A 20 -60.78 -14.40 21.40
C ILE A 20 -61.28 -13.25 20.52
N ALA A 21 -62.03 -12.31 21.11
CA ALA A 21 -62.49 -11.12 20.37
C ALA A 21 -61.32 -10.23 19.90
N GLN A 22 -60.26 -10.10 20.69
CA GLN A 22 -59.05 -9.41 20.32
C GLN A 22 -58.34 -10.14 19.17
N LEU A 23 -58.21 -11.45 19.21
CA LEU A 23 -57.58 -12.28 18.20
C LEU A 23 -58.34 -12.22 16.87
N GLU A 24 -59.71 -12.20 16.90
CA GLU A 24 -60.53 -12.00 15.70
C GLU A 24 -60.32 -10.63 15.07
N ALA A 25 -60.17 -9.58 15.89
CA ALA A 25 -59.97 -8.22 15.39
C ALA A 25 -58.55 -8.02 14.78
N GLU A 26 -57.55 -8.71 15.31
CA GLU A 26 -56.13 -8.55 14.90
C GLU A 26 -55.70 -9.52 13.79
N SER A 27 -56.31 -10.70 13.65
CA SER A 27 -55.92 -11.71 12.65
C SER A 27 -56.96 -12.07 11.63
N GLY A 28 -58.22 -11.68 11.84
CA GLY A 28 -59.35 -12.13 11.01
C GLY A 28 -59.73 -13.60 11.21
N ASP A 29 -58.89 -14.41 11.86
CA ASP A 29 -59.14 -15.81 12.20
C ASP A 29 -58.59 -16.12 13.60
N ALA A 30 -59.47 -16.04 14.62
CA ALA A 30 -59.16 -16.32 16.02
C ALA A 30 -58.69 -17.76 16.25
N ARG A 31 -59.12 -18.71 15.44
CA ARG A 31 -58.72 -20.13 15.60
C ARG A 31 -57.27 -20.32 15.17
N GLN A 32 -56.90 -19.77 14.03
CA GLN A 32 -55.52 -19.82 13.52
C GLN A 32 -54.55 -19.13 14.51
N ALA A 33 -54.90 -17.94 15.01
CA ALA A 33 -54.11 -17.21 15.98
C ALA A 33 -53.91 -17.99 17.29
N ALA A 34 -54.98 -18.65 17.78
CA ALA A 34 -54.95 -19.48 18.96
C ALA A 34 -54.07 -20.74 18.80
N GLU A 35 -54.10 -21.37 17.62
CA GLU A 35 -53.20 -22.49 17.27
C GLU A 35 -51.71 -22.06 17.26
N ILE A 36 -51.43 -20.90 16.70
CA ILE A 36 -50.06 -20.33 16.69
C ILE A 36 -49.59 -20.07 18.13
N ILE A 37 -50.43 -19.46 18.98
CA ILE A 37 -50.08 -19.21 20.37
C ILE A 37 -49.82 -20.53 21.12
N ALA A 38 -50.65 -21.55 20.94
CA ALA A 38 -50.48 -22.85 21.58
C ALA A 38 -49.15 -23.52 21.13
N THR A 39 -48.84 -23.45 19.84
CA THR A 39 -47.57 -23.99 19.31
C THR A 39 -46.36 -23.21 19.86
N THR A 40 -46.42 -21.89 19.91
CA THR A 40 -45.39 -21.01 20.46
C THR A 40 -45.10 -21.34 21.94
N VAL A 41 -46.15 -21.55 22.73
CA VAL A 41 -46.02 -21.96 24.14
C VAL A 41 -45.44 -23.38 24.28
N HIS A 42 -45.88 -24.31 23.43
CA HIS A 42 -45.33 -25.67 23.43
C HIS A 42 -43.83 -25.70 23.10
N GLU A 43 -43.39 -24.86 22.16
CA GLU A 43 -41.98 -24.70 21.78
C GLU A 43 -41.18 -23.86 22.80
N GLN A 44 -41.79 -23.43 23.89
CA GLN A 44 -41.18 -22.54 24.90
C GLN A 44 -40.68 -21.20 24.34
N ARG A 45 -41.30 -20.72 23.27
CA ARG A 45 -41.01 -19.39 22.69
C ARG A 45 -41.78 -18.30 23.45
N HIS A 46 -41.27 -17.07 23.34
CA HIS A 46 -41.86 -15.92 24.04
C HIS A 46 -42.69 -15.03 23.11
N TYR A 47 -42.50 -15.16 21.81
CA TYR A 47 -43.13 -14.31 20.81
C TYR A 47 -43.92 -15.14 19.81
N ALA A 48 -45.12 -14.65 19.47
CA ALA A 48 -45.99 -15.24 18.46
C ALA A 48 -46.06 -14.28 17.26
N ASN A 49 -46.14 -14.84 16.05
CA ASN A 49 -46.32 -14.10 14.79
C ASN A 49 -47.67 -14.50 14.19
N PHE A 50 -48.63 -13.61 14.26
CA PHE A 50 -49.93 -13.77 13.60
C PHE A 50 -50.51 -12.39 13.20
N GLY A 51 -51.44 -12.37 12.27
CA GLY A 51 -52.02 -11.11 11.75
C GLY A 51 -50.98 -10.16 11.14
N GLY A 52 -49.84 -10.69 10.67
CA GLY A 52 -48.77 -9.86 10.05
C GLY A 52 -48.00 -9.01 11.05
N THR A 53 -48.04 -9.34 12.36
CA THR A 53 -47.31 -8.60 13.43
C THR A 53 -46.75 -9.52 14.50
N PHE A 54 -45.78 -9.01 15.27
CA PHE A 54 -45.25 -9.72 16.43
C PHE A 54 -46.02 -9.43 17.73
N HIS A 55 -46.22 -10.45 18.53
CA HIS A 55 -46.87 -10.39 19.82
C HIS A 55 -46.01 -10.98 20.94
N LEU A 56 -45.86 -10.26 22.04
CA LEU A 56 -45.26 -10.80 23.28
C LEU A 56 -46.31 -11.64 24.04
N LEU A 57 -45.99 -12.86 24.36
CA LEU A 57 -46.84 -13.71 25.20
C LEU A 57 -46.56 -13.44 26.68
N LYS A 58 -47.56 -12.83 27.39
CA LYS A 58 -47.49 -12.64 28.83
C LYS A 58 -48.24 -13.78 29.54
N PHE A 59 -47.57 -14.44 30.46
CA PHE A 59 -48.13 -15.57 31.23
C PHE A 59 -48.70 -15.06 32.53
N GLY A 60 -49.99 -15.36 32.77
CA GLY A 60 -50.68 -15.13 34.03
C GLY A 60 -50.32 -16.19 35.09
N LYS A 61 -50.74 -15.97 36.35
CA LYS A 61 -50.46 -16.87 37.47
C LYS A 61 -51.05 -18.28 37.32
N LYS A 62 -52.01 -18.46 36.43
CA LYS A 62 -52.67 -19.75 36.15
C LYS A 62 -52.25 -20.38 34.84
N GLY A 63 -51.17 -19.83 34.19
CA GLY A 63 -50.63 -20.32 32.92
C GLY A 63 -51.37 -19.80 31.67
N GLU A 64 -52.29 -18.81 31.83
CA GLU A 64 -52.93 -18.18 30.68
C GLU A 64 -51.90 -17.34 29.90
N ALA A 65 -51.80 -17.50 28.56
CA ALA A 65 -50.99 -16.64 27.69
C ALA A 65 -51.85 -15.52 27.13
N THR A 66 -51.44 -14.27 27.34
CA THR A 66 -52.08 -13.09 26.79
C THR A 66 -51.14 -12.47 25.77
N PRO A 67 -51.52 -12.40 24.48
CA PRO A 67 -50.70 -11.74 23.46
C PRO A 67 -50.77 -10.22 23.62
N VAL A 68 -49.61 -9.58 23.54
CA VAL A 68 -49.47 -8.12 23.54
C VAL A 68 -48.80 -7.71 22.23
N ARG A 69 -49.52 -6.99 21.40
CA ARG A 69 -48.99 -6.50 20.10
C ARG A 69 -47.80 -5.61 20.29
N LEU A 70 -46.71 -5.86 19.54
CA LEU A 70 -45.45 -5.16 19.65
C LEU A 70 -45.25 -4.12 18.51
N CYS A 71 -45.73 -4.40 17.31
CA CYS A 71 -45.47 -3.57 16.10
C CYS A 71 -46.58 -3.78 15.07
N ASN A 72 -46.41 -3.16 13.88
CA ASN A 72 -47.29 -3.31 12.71
C ASN A 72 -46.59 -4.02 11.52
N PHE A 73 -45.60 -4.82 11.80
CA PHE A 73 -44.80 -5.51 10.77
C PHE A 73 -44.24 -6.83 11.31
N THR A 74 -43.82 -7.68 10.41
CA THR A 74 -42.95 -8.81 10.68
C THR A 74 -41.63 -8.65 9.98
N ALA A 75 -40.56 -9.22 10.52
CA ALA A 75 -39.25 -9.23 9.91
C ALA A 75 -38.52 -10.53 10.27
N GLU A 76 -37.58 -10.92 9.41
CA GLU A 76 -36.72 -12.07 9.63
C GLU A 76 -35.30 -11.75 9.18
N ILE A 77 -34.33 -12.37 9.85
CA ILE A 77 -32.93 -12.35 9.45
C ILE A 77 -32.76 -13.52 8.48
N GLU A 78 -32.60 -13.22 7.19
CA GLU A 78 -32.38 -14.23 6.15
C GLU A 78 -30.97 -14.77 6.17
N ARG A 79 -30.00 -13.86 6.40
CA ARG A 79 -28.58 -14.20 6.41
C ARG A 79 -27.85 -13.50 7.54
N GLU A 80 -26.92 -14.22 8.15
CA GLU A 80 -25.92 -13.70 9.05
C GLU A 80 -24.59 -13.63 8.29
N ILE A 81 -24.10 -12.42 7.99
CA ILE A 81 -22.91 -12.21 7.20
C ILE A 81 -21.73 -11.86 8.11
N ILE A 82 -20.67 -12.64 8.03
CA ILE A 82 -19.40 -12.37 8.70
C ILE A 82 -18.42 -11.85 7.66
N LYS A 83 -18.11 -10.54 7.71
CA LYS A 83 -17.14 -9.88 6.84
C LYS A 83 -15.78 -9.83 7.53
N ASN A 84 -14.74 -10.38 6.89
CA ASN A 84 -13.37 -10.41 7.41
C ASN A 84 -12.42 -9.74 6.43
N ASN A 85 -11.71 -8.69 6.87
CA ASN A 85 -10.68 -8.00 6.08
C ASN A 85 -9.25 -8.48 6.38
N GLY A 86 -9.12 -9.55 7.17
CA GLY A 86 -7.85 -10.12 7.62
C GLY A 86 -7.30 -9.51 8.93
N HIS A 87 -7.95 -8.47 9.50
CA HIS A 87 -7.63 -7.87 10.80
C HIS A 87 -8.86 -7.68 11.69
N GLU A 88 -9.98 -7.34 11.07
CA GLU A 88 -11.24 -7.08 11.76
C GLU A 88 -12.32 -7.99 11.19
N THR A 89 -13.17 -8.46 12.07
CA THR A 89 -14.35 -9.24 11.71
C THR A 89 -15.58 -8.44 12.07
N LEU A 90 -16.41 -8.13 11.08
CA LEU A 90 -17.66 -7.41 11.25
C LEU A 90 -18.82 -8.35 10.94
N ARG A 91 -19.88 -8.26 11.74
CA ARG A 91 -21.09 -9.06 11.57
C ARG A 91 -22.24 -8.19 11.12
N TYR A 92 -22.97 -8.66 10.12
CA TYR A 92 -24.16 -8.02 9.59
C TYR A 92 -25.31 -9.02 9.57
N PHE A 93 -26.53 -8.51 9.68
CA PHE A 93 -27.75 -9.27 9.45
C PHE A 93 -28.46 -8.73 8.21
N THR A 94 -28.70 -9.60 7.23
CA THR A 94 -29.58 -9.28 6.10
C THR A 94 -31.01 -9.49 6.57
N VAL A 95 -31.78 -8.41 6.67
CA VAL A 95 -33.12 -8.43 7.22
C VAL A 95 -34.13 -8.12 6.12
N SER A 96 -35.11 -8.96 5.93
CA SER A 96 -36.32 -8.70 5.15
C SER A 96 -37.51 -8.51 6.07
N GLY A 97 -38.58 -7.92 5.55
CA GLY A 97 -39.77 -7.69 6.34
C GLY A 97 -41.00 -7.39 5.50
N ARG A 98 -42.14 -7.38 6.18
CA ARG A 98 -43.44 -7.12 5.57
C ARG A 98 -44.31 -6.36 6.55
N LEU A 99 -45.01 -5.34 6.07
CA LEU A 99 -46.05 -4.66 6.85
C LEU A 99 -47.26 -5.56 7.07
N GLU A 100 -48.06 -5.29 8.09
CA GLU A 100 -49.35 -5.93 8.36
C GLU A 100 -50.30 -5.90 7.14
N SER A 101 -50.23 -4.85 6.36
CA SER A 101 -50.97 -4.73 5.09
C SER A 101 -50.54 -5.75 4.03
N GLY A 102 -49.51 -6.54 4.27
CA GLY A 102 -48.89 -7.47 3.32
C GLY A 102 -47.86 -6.83 2.40
N GLN A 103 -47.61 -5.51 2.47
CA GLN A 103 -46.62 -4.83 1.65
C GLN A 103 -45.21 -5.26 2.04
N PRO A 104 -44.37 -5.77 1.11
CA PRO A 104 -42.98 -6.12 1.39
C PRO A 104 -42.14 -4.86 1.59
N MET A 105 -41.17 -4.94 2.47
CA MET A 105 -40.15 -3.91 2.71
C MET A 105 -38.82 -4.32 2.07
N PRO A 106 -38.00 -3.36 1.64
CA PRO A 106 -36.70 -3.66 1.04
C PRO A 106 -35.83 -4.47 1.98
N THR A 107 -35.12 -5.48 1.45
CA THR A 107 -34.10 -6.19 2.20
C THR A 107 -32.93 -5.24 2.53
N VAL A 108 -32.40 -5.31 3.75
CA VAL A 108 -31.36 -4.41 4.25
C VAL A 108 -30.29 -5.18 5.03
N ASP A 109 -29.02 -4.79 4.83
CA ASP A 109 -27.91 -5.27 5.64
C ASP A 109 -27.68 -4.33 6.84
N VAL A 110 -27.90 -4.86 8.05
CA VAL A 110 -27.80 -4.13 9.30
C VAL A 110 -26.56 -4.59 10.08
N PRO A 111 -25.65 -3.68 10.50
CA PRO A 111 -24.57 -4.06 11.41
C PRO A 111 -25.12 -4.70 12.68
N ALA A 112 -24.60 -5.86 13.10
CA ALA A 112 -25.08 -6.56 14.27
C ALA A 112 -24.99 -5.71 15.56
N SER A 113 -24.03 -4.79 15.63
CA SER A 113 -23.89 -3.81 16.73
C SER A 113 -25.03 -2.80 16.79
N GLU A 114 -25.70 -2.53 15.68
CA GLU A 114 -26.78 -1.54 15.54
C GLU A 114 -28.17 -2.20 15.49
N PHE A 115 -28.22 -3.53 15.34
CA PHE A 115 -29.47 -4.25 15.14
C PHE A 115 -30.47 -4.02 16.28
N ASN A 116 -30.03 -4.09 17.53
CA ASN A 116 -30.92 -3.99 18.70
C ASN A 116 -31.46 -2.55 18.92
N SER A 117 -30.82 -1.52 18.37
CA SER A 117 -31.32 -0.14 18.47
C SER A 117 -32.61 0.06 17.68
N LEU A 118 -32.83 -0.74 16.64
CA LEU A 118 -33.90 -0.62 15.66
C LEU A 118 -34.01 0.75 14.96
N ASP A 119 -32.99 1.60 15.07
CA ASP A 119 -32.96 2.91 14.38
C ASP A 119 -32.83 2.73 12.87
N TRP A 120 -32.29 1.59 12.44
CA TRP A 120 -32.23 1.20 11.04
C TRP A 120 -33.61 1.03 10.39
N LEU A 121 -34.68 0.74 11.15
CA LEU A 121 -36.05 0.69 10.62
C LEU A 121 -36.42 2.00 9.91
N THR A 122 -36.15 3.14 10.56
CA THR A 122 -36.45 4.45 9.98
C THR A 122 -35.53 4.77 8.81
N THR A 123 -34.25 4.43 8.90
CA THR A 123 -33.27 4.71 7.85
C THR A 123 -33.51 3.88 6.59
N ALA A 124 -33.83 2.60 6.74
CA ALA A 124 -34.00 1.68 5.61
C ALA A 124 -35.43 1.57 5.12
N TRP A 125 -36.41 1.58 6.02
CA TRP A 125 -37.84 1.33 5.71
C TRP A 125 -38.73 2.56 5.86
N GLY A 126 -38.18 3.69 6.33
CA GLY A 126 -38.90 4.96 6.46
C GLY A 126 -39.86 4.98 7.65
N ALA A 127 -40.99 5.68 7.49
CA ALA A 127 -41.97 5.93 8.59
C ALA A 127 -43.07 4.87 8.72
N SER A 128 -43.18 3.93 7.77
CA SER A 128 -44.30 2.96 7.73
C SER A 128 -44.20 1.89 8.84
N PRO A 129 -43.05 1.30 9.18
CA PRO A 129 -42.96 0.38 10.30
C PRO A 129 -43.03 1.14 11.62
N GLN A 130 -43.95 0.71 12.47
CA GLN A 130 -44.21 1.33 13.77
C GLN A 130 -44.10 0.31 14.88
N ILE A 131 -43.43 0.68 15.96
CA ILE A 131 -43.40 -0.10 17.21
C ILE A 131 -44.41 0.51 18.18
N ALA A 132 -45.22 -0.32 18.80
CA ALA A 132 -46.19 0.14 19.77
C ALA A 132 -45.52 0.83 20.96
N VAL A 133 -46.18 1.83 21.53
CA VAL A 133 -45.65 2.58 22.66
C VAL A 133 -45.75 1.73 23.96
N GLY A 134 -44.58 1.41 24.51
CA GLY A 134 -44.49 0.63 25.75
C GLY A 134 -43.06 0.46 26.24
N SER A 135 -42.92 0.12 27.52
CA SER A 135 -41.60 -0.12 28.14
C SER A 135 -40.92 -1.33 27.50
N ARG A 136 -39.69 -1.13 26.98
CA ARG A 136 -38.84 -2.14 26.32
C ARG A 136 -39.43 -2.79 25.06
N PHE A 137 -40.44 -2.19 24.42
CA PHE A 137 -41.02 -2.79 23.20
C PHE A 137 -40.01 -2.88 22.04
N LYS A 138 -39.04 -1.95 21.93
CA LYS A 138 -37.91 -2.07 20.99
C LYS A 138 -37.11 -3.35 21.25
N ASP A 139 -36.77 -3.61 22.50
CA ASP A 139 -36.01 -4.82 22.90
C ASP A 139 -36.79 -6.09 22.55
N HIS A 140 -38.11 -6.08 22.81
CA HIS A 140 -38.99 -7.22 22.50
C HIS A 140 -39.11 -7.43 20.97
N VAL A 141 -39.22 -6.38 20.16
CA VAL A 141 -39.26 -6.52 18.70
C VAL A 141 -37.96 -7.08 18.17
N ALA A 142 -36.80 -6.58 18.63
CA ALA A 142 -35.49 -7.13 18.25
C ALA A 142 -35.33 -8.60 18.65
N ALA A 143 -35.83 -8.99 19.82
CA ALA A 143 -35.82 -10.38 20.29
C ALA A 143 -36.80 -11.26 19.49
N ALA A 144 -38.00 -10.74 19.14
CA ALA A 144 -38.98 -11.46 18.34
C ALA A 144 -38.43 -11.74 16.91
N ILE A 145 -37.79 -10.76 16.28
CA ILE A 145 -37.14 -10.97 14.98
C ILE A 145 -36.12 -12.10 15.08
N LYS A 146 -35.25 -12.09 16.10
CA LYS A 146 -34.21 -13.14 16.27
C LYS A 146 -34.83 -14.52 16.56
N GLU A 147 -35.89 -14.58 17.37
CA GLU A 147 -36.54 -15.85 17.75
C GLU A 147 -37.26 -16.50 16.53
N HIS A 148 -37.71 -15.70 15.58
CA HIS A 148 -38.41 -16.17 14.37
C HIS A 148 -37.50 -16.31 13.15
N SER A 149 -36.19 -16.13 13.30
CA SER A 149 -35.21 -16.21 12.21
C SER A 149 -34.37 -17.48 12.34
N ASP A 150 -34.08 -18.08 11.17
CA ASP A 150 -33.10 -19.18 11.02
C ASP A 150 -32.13 -18.79 9.89
N PRO A 151 -31.16 -17.87 10.17
CA PRO A 151 -30.34 -17.27 9.13
C PRO A 151 -29.30 -18.22 8.56
N GLU A 152 -29.12 -18.18 7.25
CA GLU A 152 -27.96 -18.75 6.58
C GLU A 152 -26.69 -18.02 7.04
N LEU A 153 -25.68 -18.77 7.52
CA LEU A 153 -24.38 -18.20 7.86
C LEU A 153 -23.51 -18.04 6.62
N VAL A 154 -23.21 -16.80 6.25
CA VAL A 154 -22.36 -16.46 5.10
C VAL A 154 -21.05 -15.83 5.59
N LYS A 155 -19.92 -16.39 5.19
CA LYS A 155 -18.60 -15.81 5.46
C LYS A 155 -18.09 -15.13 4.19
N LEU A 156 -17.75 -13.85 4.28
CA LEU A 156 -17.22 -13.04 3.19
C LEU A 156 -15.85 -12.50 3.55
N CYS A 157 -14.88 -12.71 2.67
CA CYS A 157 -13.57 -12.07 2.76
C CYS A 157 -13.59 -10.72 2.03
N GLN A 158 -12.97 -9.70 2.63
CA GLN A 158 -12.88 -8.36 2.04
C GLN A 158 -11.46 -8.02 1.58
N HIS A 159 -10.62 -9.02 1.34
CA HIS A 159 -9.25 -8.90 0.84
C HIS A 159 -8.93 -10.07 -0.08
N ILE A 160 -7.87 -9.94 -0.85
CA ILE A 160 -7.30 -11.02 -1.66
C ILE A 160 -6.11 -11.66 -0.95
N GLY A 161 -5.54 -12.71 -1.53
CA GLY A 161 -4.33 -13.37 -1.04
C GLY A 161 -4.60 -14.60 -0.16
N TRP A 162 -3.55 -15.19 0.38
CA TRP A 162 -3.59 -16.45 1.09
C TRP A 162 -4.39 -16.39 2.38
N VAL A 163 -5.26 -17.38 2.57
CA VAL A 163 -6.02 -17.60 3.81
C VAL A 163 -6.15 -19.10 4.08
N GLN A 164 -6.29 -19.44 5.36
CA GLN A 164 -6.73 -20.77 5.76
C GLN A 164 -8.25 -20.84 5.64
N HIS A 165 -8.76 -21.69 4.76
CA HIS A 165 -10.18 -21.95 4.60
C HIS A 165 -10.46 -23.43 4.89
N SER A 166 -11.22 -23.71 5.97
CA SER A 166 -11.35 -25.07 6.49
C SER A 166 -9.95 -25.64 6.79
N ASP A 167 -9.54 -26.73 6.20
CA ASP A 167 -8.23 -27.36 6.40
C ASP A 167 -7.27 -27.14 5.20
N GLU A 168 -7.62 -26.24 4.27
CA GLU A 168 -6.87 -25.98 3.05
C GLU A 168 -6.38 -24.53 2.99
N LEU A 169 -5.15 -24.34 2.48
CA LEU A 169 -4.62 -23.02 2.13
C LEU A 169 -5.11 -22.66 0.74
N ILE A 170 -5.84 -21.53 0.64
CA ILE A 170 -6.36 -21.02 -0.63
C ILE A 170 -5.92 -19.58 -0.86
N TYR A 171 -5.76 -19.19 -2.12
CA TYR A 171 -5.51 -17.81 -2.51
C TYR A 171 -6.82 -17.16 -2.97
N LEU A 172 -7.29 -16.18 -2.20
CA LEU A 172 -8.55 -15.46 -2.46
C LEU A 172 -8.40 -14.50 -3.64
N THR A 173 -9.40 -14.51 -4.51
CA THR A 173 -9.58 -13.58 -5.65
C THR A 173 -11.04 -13.11 -5.69
N ALA A 174 -11.39 -12.24 -6.64
CA ALA A 174 -12.78 -11.83 -6.82
C ALA A 174 -13.70 -12.96 -7.31
N SER A 175 -13.14 -13.97 -7.99
CA SER A 175 -13.89 -15.15 -8.48
C SER A 175 -14.05 -16.27 -7.44
N GLY A 176 -13.26 -16.24 -6.36
CA GLY A 176 -13.22 -17.31 -5.36
C GLY A 176 -11.83 -17.55 -4.82
N GLY A 177 -11.59 -18.72 -4.21
CA GLY A 177 -10.29 -19.13 -3.68
C GLY A 177 -9.61 -20.18 -4.55
N ILE A 178 -8.37 -19.96 -4.95
CA ILE A 178 -7.58 -20.97 -5.67
C ILE A 178 -6.80 -21.80 -4.65
N GLY A 179 -7.08 -23.10 -4.60
CA GLY A 179 -6.39 -24.08 -3.76
C GLY A 179 -5.81 -25.22 -4.59
N VAL A 180 -5.40 -26.29 -3.93
CA VAL A 180 -4.83 -27.49 -4.60
C VAL A 180 -5.79 -28.09 -5.64
N ASN A 181 -7.10 -28.03 -5.37
CA ASN A 181 -8.14 -28.59 -6.22
C ASN A 181 -8.68 -27.64 -7.30
N GLY A 182 -8.06 -26.49 -7.52
CA GLY A 182 -8.51 -25.46 -8.45
C GLY A 182 -9.31 -24.36 -7.77
N LEU A 183 -10.22 -23.72 -8.51
CA LEU A 183 -11.04 -22.60 -8.04
C LEU A 183 -12.20 -23.10 -7.18
N ASN A 184 -12.26 -22.63 -5.94
CA ASN A 184 -13.36 -22.82 -5.00
C ASN A 184 -14.23 -21.57 -4.95
N GLU A 185 -15.41 -21.60 -5.60
CA GLU A 185 -16.36 -20.49 -5.64
C GLU A 185 -17.08 -20.24 -4.31
N ASP A 186 -17.08 -21.22 -3.38
CA ASP A 186 -17.68 -21.07 -2.05
C ASP A 186 -16.84 -20.15 -1.15
N ALA A 187 -15.57 -19.96 -1.46
CA ALA A 187 -14.70 -19.00 -0.80
C ALA A 187 -14.99 -17.57 -1.28
N ARG A 188 -16.14 -17.02 -0.89
CA ARG A 188 -16.69 -15.76 -1.40
C ARG A 188 -15.91 -14.54 -0.93
N CYS A 189 -15.62 -13.64 -1.88
CA CYS A 189 -15.02 -12.34 -1.62
C CYS A 189 -16.00 -11.20 -1.94
N GLU A 190 -16.07 -10.21 -1.05
CA GLU A 190 -16.77 -8.95 -1.29
C GLU A 190 -15.72 -7.85 -1.49
N LEU A 191 -15.28 -7.66 -2.70
CA LEU A 191 -14.25 -6.68 -3.07
C LEU A 191 -14.89 -5.44 -3.72
N GLN A 192 -14.32 -4.25 -3.48
CA GLN A 192 -14.84 -2.99 -3.97
C GLN A 192 -13.80 -2.22 -4.80
N GLY A 193 -14.27 -1.41 -5.74
CA GLY A 193 -13.44 -0.61 -6.62
C GLY A 193 -12.47 -1.48 -7.43
N ALA A 194 -11.25 -1.03 -7.61
CA ALA A 194 -10.24 -1.75 -8.39
C ALA A 194 -9.89 -3.15 -7.85
N LEU A 195 -10.17 -3.45 -6.57
CA LEU A 195 -9.94 -4.78 -6.02
C LEU A 195 -10.90 -5.84 -6.62
N ALA A 196 -12.08 -5.45 -7.09
CA ALA A 196 -13.00 -6.36 -7.76
C ALA A 196 -12.46 -6.87 -9.12
N ASP A 197 -11.46 -6.20 -9.68
CA ASP A 197 -10.80 -6.58 -10.92
C ASP A 197 -9.62 -7.55 -10.70
N PHE A 198 -9.24 -7.84 -9.44
CA PHE A 198 -8.33 -8.96 -9.09
C PHE A 198 -9.08 -10.29 -9.22
N ASN A 199 -9.32 -10.66 -10.45
CA ASN A 199 -10.20 -11.75 -10.83
C ASN A 199 -9.45 -12.76 -11.69
N LEU A 200 -9.28 -13.98 -11.17
CA LEU A 200 -8.53 -15.04 -11.80
C LEU A 200 -9.47 -16.16 -12.27
N PRO A 201 -9.19 -16.78 -13.43
CA PRO A 201 -9.92 -17.94 -13.90
C PRO A 201 -9.57 -19.19 -13.07
N ASP A 202 -10.32 -20.27 -13.27
CA ASP A 202 -9.92 -21.59 -12.82
C ASP A 202 -8.55 -21.97 -13.42
N PRO A 203 -7.63 -22.55 -12.65
CA PRO A 203 -6.35 -23.02 -13.16
C PRO A 203 -6.51 -23.98 -14.35
N VAL A 204 -5.61 -23.85 -15.31
CA VAL A 204 -5.55 -24.74 -16.47
C VAL A 204 -4.34 -25.67 -16.37
N ASP A 205 -4.28 -26.73 -17.19
CA ASP A 205 -3.07 -27.56 -17.30
C ASP A 205 -1.90 -26.66 -17.76
N PRO A 206 -0.86 -26.43 -16.95
CA PRO A 206 0.23 -25.52 -17.29
C PRO A 206 0.99 -25.89 -18.57
N ARG A 207 0.94 -27.16 -18.98
CA ARG A 207 1.55 -27.65 -20.24
C ARG A 207 0.87 -27.09 -21.48
N THR A 208 -0.32 -26.52 -21.36
CA THR A 208 -1.04 -25.84 -22.44
C THR A 208 -0.65 -24.37 -22.61
N LEU A 209 0.17 -23.84 -21.71
CA LEU A 209 0.61 -22.45 -21.69
C LEU A 209 1.98 -22.32 -22.36
N ASP A 210 2.18 -21.29 -23.18
CA ASP A 210 3.48 -21.01 -23.77
C ASP A 210 4.35 -20.19 -22.79
N LEU A 211 4.90 -20.88 -21.78
CA LEU A 211 5.71 -20.28 -20.73
C LEU A 211 7.05 -19.77 -21.27
N SER A 212 7.64 -20.44 -22.27
CA SER A 212 8.91 -20.05 -22.89
C SER A 212 8.77 -18.72 -23.64
N GLU A 213 7.71 -18.53 -24.43
CA GLU A 213 7.43 -17.28 -25.16
C GLU A 213 7.28 -16.10 -24.21
N ILE A 214 6.52 -16.28 -23.12
CA ILE A 214 6.30 -15.21 -22.13
C ILE A 214 7.59 -14.85 -21.41
N LEU A 215 8.40 -15.83 -21.01
CA LEU A 215 9.70 -15.59 -20.38
C LEU A 215 10.66 -14.87 -21.34
N ALA A 216 10.70 -15.26 -22.62
CA ALA A 216 11.47 -14.59 -23.65
C ALA A 216 10.99 -13.14 -23.84
N GLY A 217 9.68 -12.92 -23.91
CA GLY A 217 9.09 -11.57 -23.99
C GLY A 217 9.52 -10.69 -22.83
N PHE A 218 9.46 -11.19 -21.59
CA PHE A 218 9.95 -10.41 -20.44
C PHE A 218 11.47 -10.21 -20.43
N ARG A 219 12.28 -11.15 -20.93
CA ARG A 219 13.72 -10.96 -21.09
C ARG A 219 14.03 -9.81 -22.05
N ASP A 220 13.30 -9.72 -23.16
CA ASP A 220 13.64 -8.90 -24.31
C ASP A 220 12.84 -7.57 -24.37
N VAL A 221 11.84 -7.38 -23.47
CA VAL A 221 11.01 -6.16 -23.43
C VAL A 221 11.77 -4.88 -23.09
N HIS A 222 12.93 -4.99 -22.43
CA HIS A 222 13.74 -3.84 -22.03
C HIS A 222 15.22 -4.05 -22.35
N LYS A 223 15.86 -3.06 -22.99
CA LYS A 223 17.27 -3.15 -23.44
C LYS A 223 18.27 -3.47 -22.33
N ASP A 224 18.02 -2.97 -21.11
CA ASP A 224 18.88 -3.22 -19.95
C ASP A 224 18.49 -4.50 -19.18
N GLY A 225 17.59 -5.32 -19.71
CA GLY A 225 17.23 -6.62 -19.16
C GLY A 225 16.40 -6.59 -17.87
N ILE A 226 15.81 -5.45 -17.48
CA ILE A 226 15.03 -5.35 -16.23
C ILE A 226 13.70 -6.12 -16.26
N GLY A 227 13.24 -6.55 -17.45
CA GLY A 227 11.94 -7.19 -17.60
C GLY A 227 11.78 -8.48 -16.77
N LEU A 228 12.82 -9.33 -16.70
CA LEU A 228 12.78 -10.52 -15.85
C LEU A 228 12.75 -10.21 -14.35
N LEU A 229 13.40 -9.12 -13.91
CA LEU A 229 13.30 -8.66 -12.52
C LEU A 229 11.93 -8.08 -12.21
N LEU A 230 11.28 -7.44 -13.19
CA LEU A 230 9.89 -6.99 -13.08
C LEU A 230 8.92 -8.17 -13.01
N LEU A 231 9.12 -9.22 -13.81
CA LEU A 231 8.39 -10.47 -13.68
C LEU A 231 8.63 -11.09 -12.30
N GLY A 232 9.89 -11.13 -11.85
CA GLY A 232 10.26 -11.56 -10.50
C GLY A 232 9.56 -10.72 -9.42
N THR A 233 9.33 -9.42 -9.64
CA THR A 233 8.53 -8.56 -8.75
C THR A 233 7.09 -9.05 -8.64
N ALA A 234 6.46 -9.37 -9.77
CA ALA A 234 5.10 -9.88 -9.82
C ALA A 234 5.01 -11.22 -9.05
N MET A 235 5.87 -12.19 -9.37
CA MET A 235 5.84 -13.49 -8.72
C MET A 235 6.22 -13.44 -7.24
N ARG A 236 7.17 -12.56 -6.84
CA ARG A 236 7.54 -12.32 -5.44
C ARG A 236 6.37 -11.83 -4.59
N ALA A 237 5.44 -11.10 -5.20
CA ALA A 237 4.27 -10.58 -4.49
C ALA A 237 3.39 -11.70 -3.91
N THR A 238 3.29 -12.85 -4.58
CA THR A 238 2.51 -14.02 -4.11
C THR A 238 3.10 -14.69 -2.87
N LEU A 239 4.37 -14.41 -2.56
CA LEU A 239 5.13 -15.01 -1.46
C LEU A 239 5.15 -14.14 -0.18
N CYS A 240 4.39 -13.01 -0.14
CA CYS A 240 4.46 -12.04 0.96
C CYS A 240 4.00 -12.62 2.31
N GLN A 241 3.13 -13.64 2.31
CA GLN A 241 2.74 -14.34 3.52
C GLN A 241 3.90 -15.10 4.17
N TYR A 242 4.82 -15.63 3.38
CA TYR A 242 5.99 -16.39 3.85
C TYR A 242 7.18 -15.49 4.16
N ILE A 243 7.44 -14.53 3.28
CA ILE A 243 8.47 -13.51 3.47
C ILE A 243 7.85 -12.14 3.23
N PRO A 244 7.57 -11.34 4.28
CA PRO A 244 7.03 -10.00 4.12
C PRO A 244 7.91 -9.12 3.24
N ALA A 245 7.31 -8.37 2.31
CA ALA A 245 8.05 -7.45 1.46
C ALA A 245 8.35 -6.16 2.23
N THR A 246 9.61 -5.95 2.60
CA THR A 246 10.09 -4.75 3.34
C THR A 246 10.66 -3.67 2.42
N PHE A 247 10.29 -3.71 1.15
CA PHE A 247 10.71 -2.80 0.09
C PHE A 247 9.60 -2.64 -0.95
N SER A 248 9.79 -1.70 -1.88
CA SER A 248 8.94 -1.52 -3.06
C SER A 248 9.83 -1.41 -4.30
N VAL A 249 9.26 -1.65 -5.47
CA VAL A 249 9.93 -1.42 -6.75
C VAL A 249 9.44 -0.10 -7.33
N TYR A 250 10.35 0.69 -7.92
CA TYR A 250 10.03 2.00 -8.47
C TYR A 250 10.56 2.11 -9.91
N MET A 251 9.65 2.19 -10.87
CA MET A 251 9.98 2.48 -12.27
C MET A 251 9.98 3.98 -12.52
N GLN A 252 11.16 4.54 -12.77
CA GLN A 252 11.35 5.95 -13.10
C GLN A 252 11.54 6.14 -14.60
N GLY A 253 11.02 7.23 -15.13
CA GLY A 253 11.27 7.66 -16.51
C GLY A 253 10.38 8.83 -16.87
N THR A 254 10.72 9.58 -17.93
CA THR A 254 9.93 10.71 -18.43
C THR A 254 8.61 10.25 -19.05
N THR A 255 7.70 11.18 -19.32
CA THR A 255 6.47 10.90 -20.10
C THR A 255 6.81 10.24 -21.44
N GLY A 256 6.02 9.25 -21.86
CA GLY A 256 6.17 8.55 -23.14
C GLY A 256 7.17 7.39 -23.12
N THR A 257 7.72 7.00 -21.97
CA THR A 257 8.63 5.84 -21.84
C THR A 257 7.93 4.51 -21.63
N TYR A 258 6.60 4.44 -21.72
CA TYR A 258 5.78 3.23 -21.59
C TYR A 258 5.80 2.56 -20.19
N LYS A 259 6.16 3.27 -19.13
CA LYS A 259 6.17 2.76 -17.75
C LYS A 259 4.82 2.18 -17.34
N SER A 260 3.74 2.96 -17.47
CA SER A 260 2.39 2.54 -17.09
C SER A 260 1.90 1.38 -17.96
N ALA A 261 2.29 1.32 -19.25
CA ALA A 261 1.97 0.21 -20.13
C ALA A 261 2.62 -1.11 -19.66
N LEU A 262 3.92 -1.06 -19.31
CA LEU A 262 4.64 -2.22 -18.78
C LEU A 262 4.12 -2.61 -17.38
N ALA A 263 3.83 -1.63 -16.52
CA ALA A 263 3.21 -1.87 -15.22
C ALA A 263 1.82 -2.53 -15.36
N GLY A 264 1.03 -2.11 -16.36
CA GLY A 264 -0.25 -2.72 -16.69
C GLY A 264 -0.14 -4.19 -17.10
N VAL A 265 0.88 -4.55 -17.88
CA VAL A 265 1.17 -5.95 -18.21
C VAL A 265 1.47 -6.76 -16.94
N LEU A 266 2.27 -6.23 -16.02
CA LEU A 266 2.58 -6.92 -14.76
C LEU A 266 1.33 -7.03 -13.86
N GLN A 267 0.50 -5.99 -13.80
CA GLN A 267 -0.74 -6.02 -13.02
C GLN A 267 -1.76 -7.00 -13.59
N SER A 268 -1.76 -7.21 -14.92
CA SER A 268 -2.71 -8.10 -15.59
C SER A 268 -2.56 -9.58 -15.25
N PHE A 269 -1.47 -9.98 -14.58
CA PHE A 269 -1.38 -11.31 -13.98
C PHE A 269 -2.50 -11.57 -12.96
N TRP A 270 -3.04 -10.53 -12.31
CA TRP A 270 -4.13 -10.63 -11.33
C TRP A 270 -5.52 -10.34 -11.90
N GLY A 271 -5.63 -9.94 -13.17
CA GLY A 271 -6.94 -9.68 -13.76
C GLY A 271 -6.86 -9.11 -15.17
N ILE A 272 -7.68 -9.66 -16.06
CA ILE A 272 -7.70 -9.31 -17.49
C ILE A 272 -8.11 -7.85 -17.76
N LYS A 273 -8.74 -7.19 -16.80
CA LYS A 273 -9.15 -5.78 -16.95
C LYS A 273 -8.03 -4.78 -16.70
N PHE A 274 -6.92 -5.22 -16.12
CA PHE A 274 -5.78 -4.34 -15.89
C PHE A 274 -4.99 -4.12 -17.18
N ASP A 275 -4.70 -2.87 -17.45
CA ASP A 275 -3.81 -2.39 -18.52
C ASP A 275 -3.15 -1.08 -18.09
N GLY A 276 -2.41 -0.43 -19.01
CA GLY A 276 -1.73 0.83 -18.70
C GLY A 276 -2.65 2.03 -18.39
N ALA A 277 -3.95 1.93 -18.68
CA ALA A 277 -4.94 2.97 -18.38
C ALA A 277 -5.79 2.61 -17.15
N HIS A 278 -5.93 1.34 -16.83
CA HIS A 278 -6.76 0.81 -15.75
C HIS A 278 -5.89 0.12 -14.70
N LEU A 279 -5.20 0.91 -13.90
CA LEU A 279 -4.35 0.45 -12.80
C LEU A 279 -5.06 0.59 -11.45
N PRO A 280 -4.76 -0.28 -10.46
CA PRO A 280 -5.56 -0.36 -9.24
C PRO A 280 -5.40 0.85 -8.31
N ALA A 281 -4.29 1.59 -8.39
CA ALA A 281 -4.02 2.75 -7.56
C ALA A 281 -3.22 3.83 -8.32
N ASN A 282 -3.36 5.08 -7.87
CA ASN A 282 -2.68 6.23 -8.43
C ASN A 282 -2.24 7.18 -7.32
N TRP A 283 -1.11 7.89 -7.50
CA TRP A 283 -0.58 8.82 -6.51
C TRP A 283 -1.45 10.08 -6.30
N SER A 284 -2.34 10.41 -7.24
CA SER A 284 -3.33 11.47 -7.09
C SER A 284 -4.44 11.14 -6.08
N SER A 285 -4.63 9.86 -5.76
CA SER A 285 -5.59 9.40 -4.76
C SER A 285 -5.19 9.83 -3.35
N THR A 286 -6.17 9.86 -2.43
CA THR A 286 -5.87 10.17 -1.02
C THR A 286 -4.99 9.08 -0.40
N SER A 287 -4.07 9.46 0.50
CA SER A 287 -3.19 8.47 1.15
C SER A 287 -3.97 7.40 1.94
N ASN A 288 -5.14 7.76 2.49
CA ASN A 288 -5.99 6.79 3.19
C ASN A 288 -6.59 5.74 2.24
N ALA A 289 -6.95 6.14 1.02
CA ALA A 289 -7.44 5.23 -0.01
C ALA A 289 -6.34 4.26 -0.44
N ASN A 290 -5.14 4.78 -0.76
CA ASN A 290 -4.01 3.96 -1.15
C ASN A 290 -3.55 3.01 -0.02
N GLU A 291 -3.53 3.47 1.25
CA GLU A 291 -3.25 2.62 2.41
C GLU A 291 -4.27 1.46 2.52
N LYS A 292 -5.57 1.76 2.34
CA LYS A 292 -6.62 0.73 2.40
C LYS A 292 -6.51 -0.27 1.26
N VAL A 293 -6.32 0.20 0.03
CA VAL A 293 -6.16 -0.68 -1.15
C VAL A 293 -4.92 -1.56 -0.98
N ALA A 294 -3.78 -1.01 -0.57
CA ALA A 294 -2.55 -1.76 -0.35
C ALA A 294 -2.66 -2.78 0.80
N PHE A 295 -3.48 -2.49 1.81
CA PHE A 295 -3.77 -3.44 2.87
C PHE A 295 -4.64 -4.61 2.39
N LEU A 296 -5.65 -4.35 1.54
CA LEU A 296 -6.58 -5.35 1.05
C LEU A 296 -6.00 -6.16 -0.12
N ALA A 297 -5.05 -5.61 -0.89
CA ALA A 297 -4.26 -6.31 -1.92
C ALA A 297 -3.15 -7.15 -1.28
N LYS A 298 -3.54 -8.08 -0.38
CA LYS A 298 -2.62 -8.97 0.33
C LYS A 298 -2.04 -10.02 -0.62
N ASP A 299 -0.75 -10.30 -0.48
CA ASP A 299 -0.02 -11.31 -1.28
C ASP A 299 -0.15 -11.12 -2.79
N ALA A 300 -0.29 -9.88 -3.25
CA ALA A 300 -0.42 -9.52 -4.65
C ALA A 300 0.46 -8.33 -5.01
N LEU A 301 0.74 -8.16 -6.29
CA LEU A 301 1.31 -6.94 -6.82
C LEU A 301 0.25 -5.84 -6.78
N LEU A 302 0.63 -4.67 -6.27
CA LEU A 302 -0.15 -3.46 -6.35
C LEU A 302 0.63 -2.39 -7.11
N VAL A 303 0.17 -2.06 -8.30
CA VAL A 303 0.70 -0.92 -9.04
C VAL A 303 0.10 0.38 -8.50
N VAL A 304 0.97 1.35 -8.16
CA VAL A 304 0.60 2.72 -7.81
C VAL A 304 1.23 3.65 -8.85
N ASP A 305 0.41 4.18 -9.75
CA ASP A 305 0.87 4.85 -10.97
C ASP A 305 0.98 6.36 -10.82
N ASP A 306 1.85 6.97 -11.65
CA ASP A 306 1.93 8.38 -12.01
C ASP A 306 2.35 9.31 -10.85
N PHE A 307 3.54 9.06 -10.28
CA PHE A 307 4.16 10.00 -9.34
C PHE A 307 4.81 11.16 -10.10
N ILE A 308 4.16 12.30 -10.08
CA ILE A 308 4.63 13.56 -10.70
C ILE A 308 4.56 14.67 -9.67
N ALA A 309 5.69 15.17 -9.21
CA ALA A 309 5.78 16.21 -8.19
C ALA A 309 5.71 17.61 -8.83
N ARG A 310 4.57 17.97 -9.41
CA ARG A 310 4.31 19.26 -10.06
C ARG A 310 3.19 20.02 -9.37
N GLY A 311 3.18 21.35 -9.53
CA GLY A 311 2.17 22.25 -8.97
C GLY A 311 2.75 23.21 -7.93
N THR A 312 1.92 23.69 -7.01
CA THR A 312 2.34 24.57 -5.90
C THR A 312 3.26 23.83 -4.93
N ARG A 313 4.09 24.56 -4.18
CA ARG A 313 4.95 24.01 -3.11
C ARG A 313 4.18 23.10 -2.13
N SER A 314 2.95 23.49 -1.80
CA SER A 314 2.10 22.69 -0.89
C SER A 314 1.66 21.38 -1.50
N GLU A 315 1.30 21.36 -2.79
CA GLU A 315 0.89 20.16 -3.53
C GLU A 315 2.05 19.18 -3.69
N VAL A 316 3.22 19.69 -4.09
CA VAL A 316 4.45 18.91 -4.21
C VAL A 316 4.83 18.29 -2.86
N ALA A 317 4.85 19.07 -1.77
CA ALA A 317 5.15 18.58 -0.43
C ALA A 317 4.15 17.51 0.04
N LYS A 318 2.86 17.71 -0.26
CA LYS A 318 1.81 16.73 0.06
C LYS A 318 1.99 15.42 -0.72
N MET A 319 2.36 15.49 -1.99
CA MET A 319 2.60 14.30 -2.82
C MET A 319 3.79 13.49 -2.30
N HIS A 320 4.92 14.15 -2.02
CA HIS A 320 6.07 13.50 -1.39
C HIS A 320 5.74 12.88 -0.03
N ALA A 321 4.97 13.59 0.82
CA ALA A 321 4.53 13.07 2.11
C ALA A 321 3.60 11.84 1.99
N ASN A 322 2.73 11.80 0.98
CA ASN A 322 1.87 10.66 0.70
C ASN A 322 2.68 9.44 0.23
N ALA A 323 3.61 9.64 -0.70
CA ALA A 323 4.50 8.58 -1.17
C ALA A 323 5.40 8.05 -0.05
N GLU A 324 6.03 8.95 0.72
CA GLU A 324 6.84 8.57 1.88
C GLU A 324 6.04 7.72 2.86
N ARG A 325 4.79 8.09 3.14
CA ARG A 325 3.93 7.37 4.08
C ARG A 325 3.66 5.94 3.63
N LEU A 326 3.20 5.75 2.39
CA LEU A 326 2.83 4.44 1.86
C LEU A 326 4.06 3.53 1.74
N LEU A 327 5.14 4.03 1.13
CA LEU A 327 6.35 3.26 0.87
C LEU A 327 7.13 2.96 2.16
N ARG A 328 7.07 3.86 3.18
CA ARG A 328 7.61 3.56 4.51
C ARG A 328 6.78 2.53 5.26
N ALA A 329 5.45 2.57 5.12
CA ALA A 329 4.57 1.57 5.72
C ALA A 329 4.89 0.18 5.16
N GLN A 330 5.12 0.06 3.84
CA GLN A 330 5.64 -1.17 3.20
C GLN A 330 6.98 -1.58 3.81
N GLY A 331 7.95 -0.67 3.81
CA GLY A 331 9.32 -0.97 4.25
C GLY A 331 9.47 -1.29 5.74
N ASN A 332 8.51 -0.89 6.57
CA ASN A 332 8.53 -1.13 8.02
C ASN A 332 7.50 -2.20 8.45
N GLN A 333 6.66 -2.68 7.54
CA GLN A 333 5.51 -3.56 7.83
C GLN A 333 4.65 -3.02 8.98
N ALA A 334 4.45 -1.71 9.01
CA ALA A 334 3.76 -1.01 10.08
C ALA A 334 2.95 0.16 9.52
N GLY A 335 1.70 0.23 9.91
CA GLY A 335 0.79 1.31 9.55
C GLY A 335 0.68 2.39 10.62
N ARG A 336 -0.04 3.47 10.29
CA ARG A 336 -0.29 4.56 11.23
C ARG A 336 -1.38 4.19 12.21
N GLY A 337 -1.09 4.27 13.50
CA GLY A 337 -2.11 4.16 14.57
C GLY A 337 -3.18 5.25 14.42
N ARG A 338 -4.44 4.87 14.54
CA ARG A 338 -5.61 5.76 14.53
C ARG A 338 -6.48 5.45 15.73
N LEU A 339 -7.20 6.43 16.23
CA LEU A 339 -8.19 6.24 17.27
C LEU A 339 -9.60 6.16 16.66
N THR A 340 -10.46 5.37 17.28
CA THR A 340 -11.91 5.41 17.04
C THR A 340 -12.50 6.67 17.67
N SER A 341 -13.77 6.97 17.38
CA SER A 341 -14.51 8.05 18.09
C SER A 341 -14.62 7.82 19.60
N LYS A 342 -14.39 6.57 20.07
CA LYS A 342 -14.37 6.18 21.48
C LYS A 342 -12.96 6.18 22.09
N ALA A 343 -11.95 6.74 21.39
CA ALA A 343 -10.54 6.77 21.80
C ALA A 343 -9.87 5.39 21.93
N GLU A 344 -10.39 4.36 21.27
CA GLU A 344 -9.77 3.05 21.16
C GLU A 344 -8.81 3.01 19.97
N LEU A 345 -7.73 2.24 20.05
CA LEU A 345 -6.80 2.07 18.93
C LEU A 345 -7.50 1.27 17.80
N ARG A 346 -7.56 1.88 16.61
CA ARG A 346 -7.90 1.15 15.38
C ARG A 346 -6.70 0.37 14.88
N ASN A 347 -6.98 -0.80 14.31
CA ASN A 347 -5.95 -1.54 13.58
C ASN A 347 -5.39 -0.69 12.43
N ALA A 348 -4.06 -0.66 12.33
CA ALA A 348 -3.37 0.14 11.33
C ALA A 348 -3.35 -0.60 9.99
N PHE A 349 -3.71 0.08 8.91
CA PHE A 349 -3.54 -0.44 7.56
C PHE A 349 -2.09 -0.23 7.10
N TYR A 350 -1.46 -1.29 6.64
CA TYR A 350 -0.14 -1.27 6.00
C TYR A 350 -0.15 -2.23 4.81
N PRO A 351 0.68 -2.01 3.79
CA PRO A 351 0.74 -2.88 2.63
C PRO A 351 1.10 -4.32 3.02
N ARG A 352 0.32 -5.28 2.55
CA ARG A 352 0.52 -6.72 2.80
C ARG A 352 0.93 -7.52 1.56
N GLY A 353 0.99 -6.86 0.40
CA GLY A 353 1.54 -7.36 -0.85
C GLY A 353 2.85 -6.66 -1.19
N LEU A 354 3.20 -6.57 -2.46
CA LEU A 354 4.37 -5.85 -2.97
C LEU A 354 3.93 -4.67 -3.84
N ILE A 355 4.43 -3.47 -3.56
CA ILE A 355 4.13 -2.26 -4.32
C ILE A 355 5.12 -2.12 -5.48
N LEU A 356 4.58 -1.93 -6.70
CA LEU A 356 5.28 -1.42 -7.85
C LEU A 356 4.79 0.01 -8.11
N ALA A 357 5.64 0.99 -7.93
CA ALA A 357 5.33 2.38 -8.18
C ALA A 357 5.92 2.86 -9.51
N THR A 358 5.24 3.78 -10.18
CA THR A 358 5.78 4.46 -11.36
C THR A 358 5.79 5.97 -11.16
N GLY A 359 6.69 6.67 -11.83
CA GLY A 359 6.74 8.12 -11.80
C GLY A 359 7.80 8.74 -12.68
N GLU A 360 7.69 10.05 -12.87
CA GLU A 360 8.74 10.86 -13.50
C GLU A 360 9.77 11.32 -12.47
N ASP A 361 9.28 11.77 -11.32
CA ASP A 361 10.10 12.22 -10.19
C ASP A 361 10.35 11.07 -9.19
N VAL A 362 11.35 11.24 -8.35
CA VAL A 362 11.69 10.30 -7.28
C VAL A 362 11.17 10.84 -5.95
N PRO A 363 10.46 10.04 -5.14
CA PRO A 363 10.06 10.46 -3.81
C PRO A 363 11.25 10.80 -2.91
N ASN A 364 11.19 11.94 -2.23
CA ASN A 364 12.28 12.46 -1.41
C ASN A 364 12.48 11.64 -0.12
N GLY A 365 13.74 11.52 0.32
CA GLY A 365 14.11 10.98 1.63
C GLY A 365 15.04 9.77 1.58
N ARG A 366 16.24 9.89 2.15
CA ARG A 366 17.29 8.84 2.18
C ARG A 366 16.80 7.51 2.77
N SER A 367 16.07 7.58 3.88
CA SER A 367 15.52 6.38 4.52
C SER A 367 14.48 5.67 3.66
N LEU A 368 13.85 6.40 2.72
CA LEU A 368 12.92 5.86 1.74
C LEU A 368 13.68 5.20 0.59
N GLN A 369 14.70 5.89 0.06
CA GLN A 369 15.51 5.39 -1.06
C GLN A 369 16.08 4.01 -0.80
N ALA A 370 16.61 3.75 0.41
CA ALA A 370 17.09 2.42 0.80
C ALA A 370 16.01 1.32 0.84
N ARG A 371 14.72 1.68 0.75
CA ARG A 371 13.58 0.76 0.70
C ARG A 371 13.01 0.58 -0.70
N LEU A 372 13.62 1.22 -1.69
CA LEU A 372 13.18 1.16 -3.08
C LEU A 372 14.23 0.46 -3.94
N VAL A 373 13.76 -0.38 -4.84
CA VAL A 373 14.56 -0.87 -5.97
C VAL A 373 14.22 0.02 -7.16
N TYR A 374 15.15 0.86 -7.56
CA TYR A 374 14.97 1.75 -8.70
C TYR A 374 15.28 1.06 -10.01
N MET A 375 14.36 1.16 -10.96
CA MET A 375 14.51 0.69 -12.33
C MET A 375 14.24 1.86 -13.28
N ASN A 376 15.27 2.29 -13.99
CA ASN A 376 15.14 3.39 -14.95
C ASN A 376 14.56 2.88 -16.28
N VAL A 377 13.48 3.52 -16.74
CA VAL A 377 12.87 3.27 -18.05
C VAL A 377 13.15 4.50 -18.93
N ALA A 378 14.34 4.54 -19.52
CA ALA A 378 14.75 5.62 -20.38
C ALA A 378 13.95 5.66 -21.70
N LEU A 379 13.92 6.80 -22.36
CA LEU A 379 13.28 6.91 -23.67
C LEU A 379 13.95 5.96 -24.69
N GLY A 380 13.13 5.14 -25.36
CA GLY A 380 13.60 4.13 -26.31
C GLY A 380 14.27 2.90 -25.68
N ALA A 381 14.19 2.72 -24.36
CA ALA A 381 14.67 1.50 -23.69
C ALA A 381 13.69 0.32 -23.85
N ILE A 382 12.41 0.58 -24.05
CA ILE A 382 11.39 -0.45 -24.24
C ILE A 382 11.41 -0.95 -25.69
N ASN A 383 11.45 -2.26 -25.84
CA ASN A 383 11.16 -2.94 -27.11
C ASN A 383 9.63 -2.96 -27.31
N ILE A 384 9.15 -2.13 -28.22
CA ILE A 384 7.70 -1.95 -28.44
C ILE A 384 7.05 -3.20 -29.02
N VAL A 385 7.79 -4.01 -29.80
CA VAL A 385 7.27 -5.24 -30.39
C VAL A 385 6.95 -6.23 -29.26
N GLU A 386 7.90 -6.47 -28.37
CA GLU A 386 7.72 -7.35 -27.22
C GLU A 386 6.64 -6.85 -26.25
N LEU A 387 6.64 -5.52 -25.97
CA LEU A 387 5.61 -4.95 -25.13
C LEU A 387 4.21 -5.13 -25.73
N THR A 388 4.05 -4.96 -27.04
CA THR A 388 2.78 -5.13 -27.75
C THR A 388 2.33 -6.59 -27.69
N GLU A 389 3.25 -7.53 -27.83
CA GLU A 389 2.96 -8.95 -27.73
C GLU A 389 2.54 -9.35 -26.30
N LEU A 390 3.27 -8.91 -25.28
CA LEU A 390 2.89 -9.11 -23.88
C LEU A 390 1.51 -8.51 -23.56
N GLN A 391 1.19 -7.32 -24.10
CA GLN A 391 -0.14 -6.73 -23.97
C GLN A 391 -1.23 -7.53 -24.67
N ARG A 392 -0.93 -8.13 -25.82
CA ARG A 392 -1.84 -9.03 -26.53
C ARG A 392 -2.16 -10.27 -25.70
N LEU A 393 -1.14 -10.91 -25.15
CA LEU A 393 -1.27 -12.07 -24.28
C LEU A 393 -2.06 -11.74 -23.00
N ALA A 394 -1.81 -10.56 -22.41
CA ALA A 394 -2.57 -10.05 -21.27
C ALA A 394 -4.07 -9.91 -21.58
N LYS A 395 -4.42 -9.30 -22.72
CA LYS A 395 -5.81 -9.15 -23.18
C LYS A 395 -6.49 -10.48 -23.51
N MET A 396 -5.76 -11.50 -23.92
CA MET A 396 -6.27 -12.85 -24.14
C MET A 396 -6.45 -13.65 -22.84
N GLY A 397 -6.02 -13.10 -21.70
CA GLY A 397 -6.10 -13.74 -20.40
C GLY A 397 -5.01 -14.79 -20.15
N GLU A 398 -3.98 -14.88 -20.99
CA GLU A 398 -2.90 -15.87 -20.81
C GLU A 398 -2.13 -15.63 -19.51
N LEU A 399 -1.87 -14.36 -19.15
CA LEU A 399 -1.17 -14.04 -17.90
C LEU A 399 -1.99 -14.39 -16.66
N THR A 400 -3.32 -14.24 -16.70
CA THR A 400 -4.19 -14.68 -15.60
C THR A 400 -4.26 -16.19 -15.44
N LYS A 401 -4.24 -16.94 -16.53
CA LYS A 401 -4.17 -18.42 -16.51
C LYS A 401 -2.85 -18.90 -15.90
N ILE A 402 -1.74 -18.27 -16.28
CA ILE A 402 -0.42 -18.56 -15.69
C ILE A 402 -0.44 -18.32 -14.20
N MET A 403 -0.94 -17.16 -13.76
CA MET A 403 -1.01 -16.83 -12.34
C MET A 403 -1.90 -17.82 -11.58
N SER A 404 -3.06 -18.19 -12.11
CA SER A 404 -3.94 -19.17 -11.47
C SER A 404 -3.26 -20.54 -11.30
N SER A 405 -2.59 -21.02 -12.34
CA SER A 405 -1.89 -22.31 -12.30
C SER A 405 -0.66 -22.27 -11.38
N PHE A 406 0.06 -21.14 -11.36
CA PHE A 406 1.17 -20.92 -10.44
C PHE A 406 0.71 -20.88 -8.97
N LEU A 407 -0.41 -20.22 -8.67
CA LEU A 407 -1.00 -20.19 -7.33
C LEU A 407 -1.49 -21.55 -6.87
N GLN A 408 -2.07 -22.36 -7.78
CA GLN A 408 -2.46 -23.74 -7.48
C GLN A 408 -1.24 -24.59 -7.14
N TRP A 409 -0.16 -24.45 -7.91
CA TRP A 409 1.11 -25.14 -7.64
C TRP A 409 1.69 -24.69 -6.28
N LEU A 410 1.73 -23.39 -5.97
CA LEU A 410 2.15 -22.89 -4.65
C LEU A 410 1.31 -23.45 -3.51
N ALA A 411 -0.01 -23.61 -3.70
CA ALA A 411 -0.89 -24.22 -2.70
C ALA A 411 -0.53 -25.69 -2.48
N SER A 412 -0.14 -26.42 -3.52
CA SER A 412 0.32 -27.81 -3.44
C SER A 412 1.62 -27.92 -2.65
N GLU A 413 2.64 -27.13 -3.00
CA GLU A 413 3.92 -27.07 -2.29
C GLU A 413 3.76 -26.67 -0.80
N ALA A 414 2.81 -25.77 -0.52
CA ALA A 414 2.49 -25.39 0.85
C ALA A 414 1.83 -26.52 1.65
N LYS A 415 0.96 -27.31 1.02
CA LYS A 415 0.29 -28.47 1.64
C LYS A 415 1.31 -29.55 2.03
N ASP A 416 2.30 -29.78 1.18
CA ASP A 416 3.36 -30.76 1.43
C ASP A 416 4.44 -30.23 2.42
N GLY A 417 4.32 -28.98 2.85
CA GLY A 417 5.22 -28.31 3.81
C GLY A 417 6.57 -27.91 3.19
N GLN A 418 6.73 -28.03 1.89
CA GLN A 418 8.01 -27.81 1.18
C GLN A 418 8.22 -26.34 0.82
N LEU A 419 7.14 -25.56 0.61
CA LEU A 419 7.21 -24.19 0.11
C LEU A 419 8.09 -23.27 0.95
N THR A 420 8.01 -23.31 2.28
CA THR A 420 8.82 -22.45 3.16
C THR A 420 10.30 -22.74 2.99
N GLN A 421 10.69 -24.01 2.99
CA GLN A 421 12.09 -24.42 2.81
C GLN A 421 12.61 -24.06 1.41
N LEU A 422 11.78 -24.25 0.37
CA LEU A 422 12.13 -23.88 -1.00
C LEU A 422 12.40 -22.38 -1.13
N ILE A 423 11.56 -21.54 -0.52
CA ILE A 423 11.73 -20.08 -0.53
C ILE A 423 12.98 -19.66 0.24
N GLU A 424 13.26 -20.25 1.43
CA GLU A 424 14.43 -19.93 2.24
C GLU A 424 15.74 -20.29 1.52
N LEU A 425 15.82 -21.46 0.92
CA LEU A 425 16.98 -21.90 0.14
C LEU A 425 17.19 -21.03 -1.11
N ALA A 426 16.13 -20.68 -1.81
CA ALA A 426 16.18 -19.79 -2.97
C ALA A 426 16.73 -18.41 -2.57
N LEU A 427 16.23 -17.82 -1.48
CA LEU A 427 16.66 -16.51 -1.01
C LEU A 427 18.12 -16.51 -0.55
N GLU A 428 18.57 -17.57 0.12
CA GLU A 428 19.98 -17.71 0.54
C GLU A 428 20.89 -17.81 -0.69
N CYS A 429 20.54 -18.62 -1.68
CA CYS A 429 21.24 -18.72 -2.95
C CYS A 429 21.37 -17.37 -3.65
N ASP A 430 20.23 -16.62 -3.79
CA ASP A 430 20.20 -15.37 -4.51
C ASP A 430 20.96 -14.24 -3.79
N ARG A 431 20.96 -14.23 -2.46
CA ARG A 431 21.85 -13.37 -1.65
C ARG A 431 23.33 -13.64 -1.92
N GLY A 432 23.71 -14.91 -2.04
CA GLY A 432 25.06 -15.32 -2.40
C GLY A 432 25.47 -14.86 -3.80
N ASN A 433 24.56 -14.97 -4.77
CA ASN A 433 24.80 -14.65 -6.17
C ASN A 433 24.96 -13.15 -6.46
N ILE A 434 24.28 -12.26 -5.73
CA ILE A 434 24.39 -10.80 -5.92
C ILE A 434 25.76 -10.26 -5.47
N GLY A 435 26.39 -10.90 -4.49
CA GLY A 435 27.67 -10.44 -3.95
C GLY A 435 27.53 -9.34 -2.88
N LYS A 436 28.66 -8.76 -2.44
CA LYS A 436 28.72 -7.81 -1.30
C LYS A 436 29.13 -6.39 -1.73
N SER A 437 28.62 -5.85 -2.83
CA SER A 437 28.89 -4.48 -3.27
C SER A 437 27.71 -3.56 -2.96
N GLY A 438 27.96 -2.31 -2.53
CA GLY A 438 26.92 -1.33 -2.26
C GLY A 438 26.19 -1.50 -0.91
N HIS A 439 24.98 -0.95 -0.79
CA HIS A 439 24.21 -0.98 0.46
C HIS A 439 23.57 -2.36 0.67
N ALA A 440 23.76 -2.99 1.84
CA ALA A 440 23.29 -4.34 2.14
C ALA A 440 21.77 -4.53 1.91
N ARG A 441 20.97 -3.49 2.17
CA ARG A 441 19.51 -3.54 1.96
C ARG A 441 19.14 -3.61 0.47
N THR A 442 19.87 -2.91 -0.41
CA THR A 442 19.65 -2.96 -1.86
C THR A 442 19.92 -4.36 -2.40
N GLN A 443 20.99 -4.99 -1.92
CA GLN A 443 21.33 -6.37 -2.26
C GLN A 443 20.21 -7.34 -1.85
N ASP A 444 19.73 -7.21 -0.59
CA ASP A 444 18.65 -8.04 -0.07
C ASP A 444 17.32 -7.85 -0.84
N ASN A 445 16.99 -6.61 -1.20
CA ASN A 445 15.80 -6.31 -2.00
C ASN A 445 15.87 -6.96 -3.39
N LEU A 446 17.03 -6.89 -4.07
CA LEU A 446 17.22 -7.50 -5.40
C LEU A 446 17.28 -9.03 -5.30
N ALA A 447 17.87 -9.59 -4.25
CA ALA A 447 17.81 -11.04 -3.99
C ALA A 447 16.36 -11.51 -3.84
N ASN A 448 15.53 -10.75 -3.15
CA ASN A 448 14.10 -11.05 -3.05
C ASN A 448 13.39 -11.08 -4.42
N LEU A 449 13.73 -10.17 -5.35
CA LEU A 449 13.15 -10.21 -6.71
C LEU A 449 13.61 -11.44 -7.50
N LEU A 450 14.89 -11.78 -7.41
CA LEU A 450 15.43 -13.00 -8.00
C LEU A 450 14.77 -14.25 -7.43
N THR A 451 14.52 -14.28 -6.11
CA THR A 451 13.80 -15.37 -5.46
C THR A 451 12.39 -15.54 -6.04
N GLY A 452 11.66 -14.46 -6.25
CA GLY A 452 10.34 -14.52 -6.92
C GLY A 452 10.42 -15.12 -8.32
N LEU A 453 11.41 -14.70 -9.11
CA LEU A 453 11.65 -15.26 -10.44
C LEU A 453 12.08 -16.74 -10.36
N ARG A 454 12.98 -17.10 -9.47
CA ARG A 454 13.49 -18.48 -9.30
C ARG A 454 12.36 -19.45 -8.96
N ILE A 455 11.49 -19.11 -8.03
CA ILE A 455 10.34 -19.94 -7.66
C ILE A 455 9.40 -20.10 -8.86
N PHE A 456 9.18 -19.05 -9.64
CA PHE A 456 8.37 -19.12 -10.85
C PHE A 456 9.03 -19.98 -11.95
N LEU A 457 10.33 -19.84 -12.16
CA LEU A 457 11.07 -20.66 -13.12
C LEU A 457 11.09 -22.14 -12.70
N HIS A 458 11.18 -22.41 -11.40
CA HIS A 458 11.08 -23.77 -10.87
C HIS A 458 9.71 -24.39 -11.19
N PHE A 459 8.63 -23.65 -10.98
CA PHE A 459 7.30 -24.06 -11.43
C PHE A 459 7.29 -24.35 -12.94
N CYS A 460 7.82 -23.42 -13.77
CA CYS A 460 7.84 -23.58 -15.24
C CYS A 460 8.61 -24.84 -15.69
N GLU A 461 9.70 -25.17 -15.01
CA GLU A 461 10.51 -26.37 -15.27
C GLU A 461 9.79 -27.64 -14.84
N GLU A 462 9.22 -27.66 -13.64
CA GLU A 462 8.52 -28.82 -13.08
C GLU A 462 7.30 -29.24 -13.92
N VAL A 463 6.56 -28.25 -14.44
CA VAL A 463 5.42 -28.52 -15.33
C VAL A 463 5.83 -28.82 -16.77
N GLY A 464 7.12 -28.80 -17.07
CA GLY A 464 7.66 -29.10 -18.40
C GLY A 464 7.46 -27.97 -19.43
N GLY A 465 7.21 -26.74 -19.00
CA GLY A 465 7.07 -25.59 -19.89
C GLY A 465 8.40 -25.03 -20.40
N ILE A 466 9.50 -25.26 -19.67
CA ILE A 466 10.87 -24.94 -20.07
C ILE A 466 11.82 -26.06 -19.61
N GLY A 467 13.04 -26.10 -20.16
CA GLY A 467 14.08 -27.04 -19.73
C GLY A 467 15.09 -26.39 -18.77
N ALA A 468 15.86 -27.23 -18.05
CA ALA A 468 16.89 -26.76 -17.11
C ALA A 468 17.91 -25.76 -17.73
N PRO A 469 18.39 -25.93 -18.97
CA PRO A 469 19.28 -24.95 -19.60
C PRO A 469 18.62 -23.58 -19.83
N GLU A 470 17.32 -23.53 -20.11
CA GLU A 470 16.57 -22.27 -20.27
C GLU A 470 16.38 -21.60 -18.90
N THR A 471 16.02 -22.38 -17.87
CA THR A 471 15.93 -21.92 -16.48
C THR A 471 17.23 -21.24 -16.05
N GLU A 472 18.38 -21.89 -16.26
CA GLU A 472 19.70 -21.35 -15.96
C GLU A 472 19.97 -20.06 -16.75
N GLY A 473 19.69 -20.03 -18.04
CA GLY A 473 19.88 -18.86 -18.90
C GLY A 473 19.04 -17.65 -18.47
N PHE A 474 17.78 -17.84 -18.11
CA PHE A 474 16.93 -16.75 -17.57
C PHE A 474 17.42 -16.24 -16.21
N MET A 475 17.84 -17.15 -15.31
CA MET A 475 18.39 -16.78 -14.01
C MET A 475 19.71 -16.03 -14.12
N ASP A 476 20.61 -16.45 -14.99
CA ASP A 476 21.90 -15.80 -15.23
C ASP A 476 21.68 -14.36 -15.76
N HIS A 477 20.80 -14.20 -16.73
CA HIS A 477 20.45 -12.87 -17.27
C HIS A 477 19.88 -11.95 -16.17
N ALA A 478 18.94 -12.45 -15.37
CA ALA A 478 18.34 -11.68 -14.30
C ALA A 478 19.34 -11.32 -13.19
N THR A 479 20.23 -12.29 -12.82
CA THR A 479 21.26 -12.10 -11.81
C THR A 479 22.29 -11.06 -12.24
N GLU A 480 22.74 -11.08 -13.49
CA GLU A 480 23.66 -10.08 -14.03
C GLU A 480 23.03 -8.68 -14.05
N THR A 481 21.75 -8.61 -14.43
CA THR A 481 20.99 -7.36 -14.37
C THR A 481 20.85 -6.85 -12.94
N ALA A 482 20.58 -7.71 -11.97
CA ALA A 482 20.51 -7.35 -10.55
C ALA A 482 21.86 -6.80 -10.04
N ARG A 483 22.99 -7.41 -10.39
CA ARG A 483 24.34 -6.92 -10.03
C ARG A 483 24.60 -5.51 -10.60
N ARG A 484 24.21 -5.26 -11.85
CA ARG A 484 24.31 -3.90 -12.46
C ARG A 484 23.46 -2.89 -11.72
N LEU A 485 22.22 -3.25 -11.33
CA LEU A 485 21.34 -2.37 -10.57
C LEU A 485 21.91 -2.05 -9.17
N VAL A 486 22.57 -2.99 -8.48
CA VAL A 486 23.26 -2.71 -7.21
C VAL A 486 24.29 -1.60 -7.39
N THR A 487 25.10 -1.68 -8.43
CA THR A 487 26.15 -0.69 -8.71
C THR A 487 25.55 0.67 -9.09
N LEU A 488 24.54 0.69 -9.93
CA LEU A 488 23.83 1.93 -10.33
C LEU A 488 23.15 2.60 -9.13
N GLN A 489 22.49 1.83 -8.28
CA GLN A 489 21.81 2.39 -7.11
C GLN A 489 22.79 2.91 -6.07
N ALA A 490 23.96 2.28 -5.92
CA ALA A 490 25.03 2.76 -5.06
C ALA A 490 25.59 4.12 -5.53
N SER A 491 25.74 4.36 -6.85
CA SER A 491 26.13 5.67 -7.39
C SER A 491 25.04 6.73 -7.16
N LEU A 492 23.77 6.42 -7.38
CA LEU A 492 22.65 7.33 -7.10
C LEU A 492 22.57 7.70 -5.61
N ASP A 493 22.78 6.75 -4.72
CA ASP A 493 22.82 6.98 -3.27
C ASP A 493 24.00 7.91 -2.89
N HIS A 494 25.11 7.79 -3.59
CA HIS A 494 26.28 8.67 -3.39
C HIS A 494 26.00 10.09 -3.90
N GLU A 495 25.49 10.24 -5.09
CA GLU A 495 25.12 11.53 -5.70
C GLU A 495 24.01 12.26 -4.89
N SER A 496 23.04 11.54 -4.36
CA SER A 496 21.98 12.09 -3.50
C SER A 496 22.41 12.31 -2.04
N SER A 497 23.70 12.10 -1.72
CA SER A 497 24.19 12.23 -0.34
C SER A 497 24.10 13.68 0.17
N ASP A 498 23.78 13.88 1.49
CA ASP A 498 23.83 15.22 2.12
C ASP A 498 25.21 15.85 2.01
N ALA A 499 26.26 15.04 1.92
CA ALA A 499 27.63 15.48 1.72
C ALA A 499 27.81 16.08 0.33
N GLN A 500 27.41 15.37 -0.72
CA GLN A 500 27.54 15.84 -2.10
C GLN A 500 26.69 17.10 -2.32
N ARG A 501 25.43 17.05 -1.85
CA ARG A 501 24.53 18.19 -1.93
C ARG A 501 25.01 19.40 -1.13
N PHE A 502 25.66 19.19 0.01
CA PHE A 502 26.32 20.24 0.78
C PHE A 502 27.43 20.89 -0.05
N ILE A 503 28.29 20.09 -0.69
CA ILE A 503 29.38 20.59 -1.56
C ILE A 503 28.82 21.40 -2.73
N GLU A 504 27.84 20.87 -3.46
CA GLU A 504 27.20 21.57 -4.59
C GLU A 504 26.61 22.93 -4.19
N LEU A 505 25.88 22.97 -3.07
CA LEU A 505 25.29 24.21 -2.59
C LEU A 505 26.35 25.22 -2.09
N ILE A 506 27.48 24.77 -1.54
CA ILE A 506 28.63 25.62 -1.23
C ILE A 506 29.25 26.19 -2.50
N GLN A 507 29.46 25.37 -3.53
CA GLN A 507 29.94 25.83 -4.84
C GLN A 507 29.02 26.88 -5.46
N ILE A 508 27.70 26.65 -5.43
CA ILE A 508 26.69 27.62 -5.91
C ILE A 508 26.73 28.91 -5.06
N ALA A 509 26.87 28.81 -3.73
CA ALA A 509 26.93 29.98 -2.85
C ALA A 509 28.15 30.86 -3.16
N VAL A 510 29.28 30.24 -3.42
CA VAL A 510 30.54 30.94 -3.75
C VAL A 510 30.51 31.49 -5.18
N SER A 511 30.09 30.70 -6.17
CA SER A 511 30.04 31.13 -7.59
C SER A 511 29.01 32.25 -7.80
N SER A 512 27.87 32.23 -7.09
CA SER A 512 26.86 33.30 -7.16
C SER A 512 27.23 34.58 -6.39
N GLY A 513 28.38 34.62 -5.73
CA GLY A 513 28.83 35.77 -4.94
C GLY A 513 28.06 35.98 -3.62
N LYS A 514 27.31 34.99 -3.14
CA LYS A 514 26.62 35.05 -1.85
C LYS A 514 27.50 34.63 -0.67
N ALA A 515 28.62 33.96 -0.98
CA ALA A 515 29.60 33.54 0.00
C ALA A 515 31.03 33.67 -0.52
N HIS A 516 32.00 33.79 0.38
CA HIS A 516 33.43 33.78 0.06
C HIS A 516 34.25 33.01 1.09
N ILE A 517 35.46 32.66 0.70
CA ILE A 517 36.46 32.01 1.52
C ILE A 517 37.68 32.93 1.62
N GLU A 518 38.20 33.14 2.83
CA GLU A 518 39.32 33.99 3.17
C GLU A 518 40.62 33.18 3.30
N CYS A 519 41.79 33.83 3.17
CA CYS A 519 43.05 33.19 3.57
C CYS A 519 43.13 33.08 5.09
N CYS A 520 43.71 32.04 5.64
CA CYS A 520 43.92 31.90 7.09
C CYS A 520 44.78 33.02 7.70
N SER A 521 45.63 33.69 6.89
CA SER A 521 46.40 34.87 7.27
C SER A 521 45.63 36.18 7.18
N GLY A 522 44.37 36.13 6.66
CA GLY A 522 43.52 37.27 6.33
C GLY A 522 43.68 37.73 4.89
N GLY A 523 42.58 38.28 4.33
CA GLY A 523 42.52 38.80 2.96
C GLY A 523 42.25 37.75 1.89
N ASN A 524 42.49 38.13 0.62
CA ASN A 524 42.17 37.32 -0.53
C ASN A 524 43.14 36.15 -0.73
N PRO A 525 42.68 34.93 -1.00
CA PRO A 525 43.52 33.77 -1.34
C PRO A 525 44.06 33.86 -2.77
N GLU A 526 45.08 32.99 -3.08
CA GLU A 526 45.67 32.96 -4.44
C GLU A 526 44.63 32.73 -5.55
N ASN A 527 43.70 31.80 -5.33
CA ASN A 527 42.60 31.51 -6.26
C ASN A 527 41.35 32.33 -5.91
N SER A 528 41.51 33.63 -5.65
CA SER A 528 40.49 34.54 -5.13
C SER A 528 39.16 34.46 -5.90
N ARG A 529 39.20 34.40 -7.25
CA ARG A 529 38.01 34.37 -8.10
C ARG A 529 37.19 33.09 -7.91
N ALA A 530 37.82 31.95 -7.81
CA ALA A 530 37.16 30.66 -7.57
C ALA A 530 36.56 30.57 -6.13
N LEU A 531 37.09 31.37 -5.20
CA LEU A 531 36.73 31.38 -3.78
C LEU A 531 35.82 32.54 -3.36
N GLY A 532 35.12 33.18 -4.35
CA GLY A 532 34.06 34.15 -4.07
C GLY A 532 34.53 35.59 -3.99
N TRP A 533 35.70 35.94 -4.53
CA TRP A 533 36.19 37.29 -4.66
C TRP A 533 35.99 37.79 -6.09
N ARG A 534 35.70 39.09 -6.25
CA ARG A 534 35.46 39.69 -7.55
C ARG A 534 36.28 40.97 -7.69
N GLU A 535 36.68 41.24 -8.91
CA GLU A 535 37.32 42.49 -9.28
C GLU A 535 36.24 43.58 -9.42
N VAL A 536 36.33 44.64 -8.63
CA VAL A 536 35.42 45.78 -8.66
C VAL A 536 36.20 46.95 -9.25
N ASP A 537 35.75 47.51 -10.36
CA ASP A 537 36.32 48.72 -10.96
C ASP A 537 35.60 49.95 -10.42
N THR A 538 36.31 50.78 -9.66
CA THR A 538 35.79 52.04 -9.13
C THR A 538 36.12 53.24 -9.98
N GLY A 539 36.54 53.00 -11.25
CA GLY A 539 36.90 54.05 -12.20
C GLY A 539 38.26 54.65 -12.01
N THR A 540 38.85 54.56 -10.81
CA THR A 540 40.19 55.08 -10.48
C THR A 540 41.19 53.97 -10.12
N PHE A 541 40.70 52.87 -9.55
CA PHE A 541 41.49 51.69 -9.15
C PHE A 541 40.67 50.41 -9.27
N ARG A 542 41.35 49.33 -9.70
CA ARG A 542 40.80 47.97 -9.62
C ARG A 542 41.12 47.39 -8.25
N ARG A 543 40.11 46.93 -7.54
CA ARG A 543 40.22 46.29 -6.22
C ARG A 543 39.53 44.94 -6.22
N ILE A 544 40.16 43.94 -5.60
CA ILE A 544 39.54 42.64 -5.38
C ILE A 544 38.78 42.70 -4.07
N GLU A 545 37.46 42.49 -4.13
CA GLU A 545 36.58 42.52 -2.98
C GLU A 545 35.90 41.17 -2.71
N ALA A 546 35.74 40.87 -1.43
CA ALA A 546 35.04 39.69 -0.97
C ALA A 546 33.54 39.82 -1.22
N MET A 547 32.90 38.83 -1.81
CA MET A 547 31.45 38.82 -2.08
C MET A 547 30.69 38.02 -1.02
N GLY A 548 29.57 38.58 -0.54
CA GLY A 548 28.67 37.92 0.41
C GLY A 548 29.29 37.61 1.76
N SER A 549 28.81 36.56 2.41
CA SER A 549 29.25 36.19 3.77
C SER A 549 30.46 35.26 3.76
N ARG A 550 31.38 35.47 4.69
CA ARG A 550 32.52 34.54 4.88
C ARG A 550 32.02 33.22 5.45
N ILE A 551 32.26 32.12 4.73
CA ILE A 551 31.86 30.76 5.15
C ILE A 551 33.06 29.92 5.60
N GLY A 552 34.28 30.36 5.32
CA GLY A 552 35.46 29.57 5.67
C GLY A 552 36.77 30.24 5.35
N TRP A 553 37.85 29.47 5.43
CA TRP A 553 39.23 29.88 5.22
C TRP A 553 39.98 28.83 4.41
N VAL A 554 41.07 29.23 3.77
CA VAL A 554 41.97 28.37 3.04
C VAL A 554 43.43 28.59 3.52
N ASP A 555 44.17 27.48 3.65
CA ASP A 555 45.59 27.46 3.93
C ASP A 555 46.29 26.41 3.03
N GLY A 556 46.98 26.88 2.00
CA GLY A 556 47.51 26.02 0.94
C GLY A 556 46.40 25.15 0.31
N GLU A 557 46.56 23.84 0.37
CA GLU A 557 45.63 22.86 -0.18
C GLU A 557 44.44 22.51 0.76
N THR A 558 44.41 23.09 1.96
CA THR A 558 43.38 22.78 2.96
C THR A 558 42.31 23.86 3.05
N LEU A 559 41.07 23.46 2.85
CA LEU A 559 39.87 24.29 3.00
C LEU A 559 39.25 24.05 4.36
N TYR A 560 38.99 25.11 5.11
CA TYR A 560 38.31 25.10 6.41
C TYR A 560 36.96 25.78 6.31
N LEU A 561 35.86 25.04 6.40
CA LEU A 561 34.50 25.58 6.38
C LEU A 561 33.91 25.66 7.80
N SER A 562 33.36 26.82 8.14
CA SER A 562 32.61 26.99 9.38
C SER A 562 31.26 26.31 9.27
N PRO A 563 30.89 25.33 10.13
CA PRO A 563 29.64 24.58 10.03
C PRO A 563 28.40 25.48 9.99
N GLY A 564 28.30 26.43 10.94
CA GLY A 564 27.13 27.32 11.03
C GLY A 564 27.03 28.33 9.89
N ALA A 565 28.16 28.96 9.50
CA ALA A 565 28.16 29.93 8.40
C ALA A 565 27.87 29.26 7.05
N SER A 566 28.44 28.09 6.81
CA SER A 566 28.17 27.29 5.60
C SER A 566 26.70 26.88 5.52
N LEU A 567 26.11 26.38 6.62
CA LEU A 567 24.71 26.01 6.65
C LEU A 567 23.77 27.21 6.44
N SER A 568 24.12 28.39 6.97
CA SER A 568 23.37 29.62 6.75
C SER A 568 23.38 30.04 5.28
N ALA A 569 24.55 30.01 4.62
CA ALA A 569 24.70 30.31 3.20
C ALA A 569 23.91 29.32 2.33
N ILE A 570 23.99 28.02 2.62
CA ILE A 570 23.25 26.96 1.93
C ILE A 570 21.74 27.18 2.06
N LYS A 571 21.23 27.48 3.25
CA LYS A 571 19.79 27.74 3.45
C LYS A 571 19.31 28.94 2.65
N SER A 572 20.11 30.00 2.56
CA SER A 572 19.81 31.18 1.76
C SER A 572 19.71 30.84 0.27
N ILE A 573 20.67 30.08 -0.27
CA ILE A 573 20.68 29.61 -1.66
C ILE A 573 19.53 28.64 -1.93
N SER A 574 19.37 27.67 -1.09
CA SER A 574 18.33 26.64 -1.18
C SER A 574 16.91 27.24 -1.20
N SER A 575 16.68 28.30 -0.40
CA SER A 575 15.43 29.05 -0.42
C SER A 575 15.22 29.82 -1.71
N ALA A 576 16.30 30.34 -2.33
CA ALA A 576 16.23 31.07 -3.60
C ALA A 576 16.01 30.14 -4.81
N LEU A 577 16.49 28.89 -4.71
CA LEU A 577 16.35 27.86 -5.76
C LEU A 577 15.08 27.01 -5.61
N ASP A 578 14.16 27.38 -4.72
CA ASP A 578 12.95 26.60 -4.38
C ASP A 578 13.21 25.15 -3.94
N ASN A 579 14.43 24.85 -3.53
CA ASN A 579 14.89 23.50 -3.20
C ASN A 579 15.33 23.43 -1.72
N HIS A 580 14.40 23.10 -0.84
CA HIS A 580 14.62 23.17 0.60
C HIS A 580 15.67 22.17 1.10
N PHE A 581 16.80 22.69 1.62
CA PHE A 581 17.82 21.88 2.27
C PHE A 581 17.45 21.69 3.76
N GLY A 582 16.86 20.52 4.07
CA GLY A 582 16.30 20.20 5.39
C GLY A 582 17.26 19.53 6.38
N SER A 583 18.51 19.24 5.96
CA SER A 583 19.45 18.49 6.79
C SER A 583 20.00 19.31 7.94
N SER A 584 20.08 18.70 9.13
CA SER A 584 20.70 19.33 10.30
C SER A 584 22.23 19.32 10.20
N GLU A 585 22.92 20.26 10.88
CA GLU A 585 24.38 20.29 10.96
C GLU A 585 24.99 18.95 11.38
N ARG A 586 24.33 18.23 12.28
CA ARG A 586 24.76 16.90 12.75
C ARG A 586 24.65 15.83 11.65
N ALA A 587 23.60 15.88 10.84
CA ALA A 587 23.40 14.97 9.72
C ALA A 587 24.44 15.19 8.63
N ILE A 588 24.69 16.45 8.27
CA ILE A 588 25.73 16.85 7.31
C ILE A 588 27.11 16.40 7.77
N SER A 589 27.45 16.73 9.03
CA SER A 589 28.71 16.37 9.65
C SER A 589 29.00 14.86 9.61
N LYS A 590 27.95 14.06 9.88
CA LYS A 590 28.02 12.60 9.78
C LYS A 590 28.22 12.15 8.33
N SER A 591 27.44 12.70 7.41
CA SER A 591 27.50 12.36 5.98
C SER A 591 28.85 12.69 5.34
N LEU A 592 29.44 13.86 5.66
CA LEU A 592 30.76 14.27 5.20
C LEU A 592 31.85 13.30 5.66
N ARG A 593 31.76 12.81 6.90
CA ARG A 593 32.69 11.82 7.43
C ARG A 593 32.53 10.45 6.76
N GLU A 594 31.30 10.00 6.58
CA GLU A 594 30.99 8.72 5.94
C GLU A 594 31.41 8.71 4.45
N ALA A 595 31.32 9.85 3.79
CA ALA A 595 31.80 10.04 2.42
C ALA A 595 33.34 10.16 2.32
N GLY A 596 34.07 10.19 3.44
CA GLY A 596 35.52 10.32 3.43
C GLY A 596 36.06 11.68 3.00
N LEU A 597 35.22 12.72 2.91
CA LEU A 597 35.56 14.05 2.42
C LEU A 597 36.31 14.91 3.44
N LEU A 598 36.25 14.54 4.74
CA LEU A 598 36.94 15.29 5.79
C LEU A 598 38.42 14.83 5.88
N SER A 599 39.33 15.72 5.48
CA SER A 599 40.79 15.45 5.50
C SER A 599 41.34 15.33 6.92
N ARG A 600 40.70 16.00 7.91
CA ARG A 600 41.13 15.98 9.33
C ARG A 600 39.95 16.11 10.27
N CYS A 601 39.94 15.29 11.34
CA CYS A 601 38.96 15.34 12.41
C CYS A 601 39.63 15.18 13.78
N ASP A 602 39.14 15.87 14.81
CA ASP A 602 39.55 15.63 16.18
C ASP A 602 38.96 14.33 16.73
N LYS A 603 39.64 13.71 17.73
CA LYS A 603 39.20 12.43 18.31
C LYS A 603 37.74 12.52 18.82
N GLY A 604 36.86 11.67 18.26
CA GLY A 604 35.45 11.59 18.63
C GLY A 604 34.58 12.72 18.05
N ARG A 605 35.09 13.54 17.12
CA ARG A 605 34.33 14.65 16.45
C ARG A 605 34.48 14.54 14.94
N ASN A 606 33.57 15.19 14.21
CA ASN A 606 33.65 15.35 12.76
C ASN A 606 34.12 16.76 12.35
N THR A 607 34.65 17.51 13.31
CA THR A 607 35.23 18.83 13.12
C THR A 607 36.64 18.86 13.75
N THR A 608 37.47 19.82 13.35
CA THR A 608 38.76 20.08 13.96
C THR A 608 38.85 21.53 14.40
N LYS A 609 39.66 21.80 15.41
CA LYS A 609 39.98 23.17 15.87
C LYS A 609 41.25 23.67 15.21
N VAL A 610 41.16 24.76 14.48
CA VAL A 610 42.32 25.38 13.81
C VAL A 610 42.50 26.80 14.35
N SER A 611 43.76 27.23 14.52
CA SER A 611 44.07 28.62 14.94
C SER A 611 44.07 29.52 13.70
N ILE A 612 43.13 30.46 13.63
CA ILE A 612 42.98 31.39 12.50
C ILE A 612 42.86 32.79 13.07
N LEU A 613 43.77 33.70 12.75
CA LEU A 613 43.78 35.09 13.19
C LEU A 613 43.56 35.26 14.72
N GLY A 614 44.20 34.37 15.53
CA GLY A 614 44.13 34.40 16.99
C GLY A 614 42.85 33.78 17.60
N VAL A 615 41.93 33.27 16.78
CA VAL A 615 40.72 32.57 17.21
C VAL A 615 40.84 31.07 16.89
N ARG A 616 40.16 30.20 17.65
CA ARG A 616 40.14 28.74 17.41
C ARG A 616 38.74 28.23 17.08
N PRO A 617 38.23 28.50 15.86
CA PRO A 617 36.93 28.00 15.46
C PRO A 617 36.93 26.46 15.27
N ASN A 618 35.75 25.83 15.48
CA ASN A 618 35.50 24.49 14.99
C ASN A 618 35.17 24.56 13.51
N VAL A 619 35.82 23.77 12.67
CA VAL A 619 35.68 23.78 11.23
C VAL A 619 35.62 22.36 10.65
N TYR A 620 34.98 22.21 9.50
CA TYR A 620 35.20 21.07 8.62
C TYR A 620 36.48 21.31 7.82
N ALA A 621 37.38 20.35 7.78
CA ALA A 621 38.60 20.41 7.01
C ALA A 621 38.49 19.51 5.77
N PHE A 622 38.68 20.06 4.60
CA PHE A 622 38.65 19.37 3.31
C PHE A 622 39.98 19.55 2.58
N LYS A 623 40.28 18.70 1.63
CA LYS A 623 41.19 19.10 0.56
C LYS A 623 40.44 20.05 -0.36
N ILE A 624 41.06 21.11 -0.80
CA ILE A 624 40.39 22.13 -1.61
C ILE A 624 39.92 21.57 -2.96
N GLU A 625 40.68 20.64 -3.55
CA GLU A 625 40.35 19.93 -4.79
C GLU A 625 39.09 19.07 -4.69
N ASP A 626 38.72 18.58 -3.49
CA ASP A 626 37.48 17.80 -3.28
C ASP A 626 36.23 18.69 -3.28
N VAL A 627 36.40 20.02 -3.16
CA VAL A 627 35.28 20.98 -3.06
C VAL A 627 35.26 21.96 -4.23
N PHE A 628 36.40 22.43 -4.74
CA PHE A 628 36.52 23.40 -5.82
C PHE A 628 37.48 22.93 -6.89
N ASP A 629 37.04 22.95 -8.15
CA ASP A 629 37.92 22.81 -9.30
C ASP A 629 38.67 24.13 -9.54
N LEU A 630 39.92 24.16 -9.17
CA LEU A 630 40.78 25.35 -9.30
C LEU A 630 41.40 25.50 -10.68
N ASP A 631 41.42 24.43 -11.50
CA ASP A 631 42.04 24.41 -12.82
C ASP A 631 41.09 24.88 -13.95
N SER A 632 39.79 24.97 -13.67
CA SER A 632 38.80 25.44 -14.64
C SER A 632 38.82 26.98 -14.82
N GLN A 633 39.98 27.56 -15.14
CA GLN A 633 40.08 28.97 -15.56
C GLN A 633 39.54 29.26 -16.97
N THR A 634 38.77 28.35 -17.58
CA THR A 634 38.24 28.55 -18.92
C THR A 634 36.72 28.65 -18.94
N ASN A 635 36.27 29.88 -19.22
CA ASN A 635 34.95 30.18 -19.80
C ASN A 635 33.69 30.06 -18.95
N VAL A 636 33.51 31.01 -18.01
CA VAL A 636 32.16 31.53 -17.82
C VAL A 636 31.98 32.67 -18.83
N PRO A 637 30.95 32.65 -19.70
CA PRO A 637 30.69 33.76 -20.62
C PRO A 637 30.45 35.03 -19.82
N ILE A 638 31.18 36.09 -20.16
CA ILE A 638 30.91 37.45 -19.75
C ILE A 638 29.57 37.82 -20.38
N GLY A 639 28.50 37.90 -19.57
CA GLY A 639 27.20 38.31 -20.07
C GLY A 639 25.98 37.60 -19.41
N TYR A 640 26.02 37.38 -18.11
CA TYR A 640 24.78 37.04 -17.40
C TYR A 640 24.27 38.29 -16.69
N ASP A 641 23.25 38.93 -17.27
CA ASP A 641 22.52 40.02 -16.67
C ASP A 641 21.44 39.43 -15.71
N PRO A 642 21.50 39.76 -14.41
CA PRO A 642 20.49 39.28 -13.48
C PRO A 642 19.08 39.83 -13.72
N SER A 643 18.89 40.74 -14.69
CA SER A 643 17.60 41.32 -15.05
C SER A 643 16.79 40.50 -16.07
N GLU A 644 17.34 39.41 -16.62
CA GLU A 644 16.66 38.54 -17.62
C GLU A 644 16.06 37.27 -17.04
N ILE A 645 15.66 37.25 -15.76
CA ILE A 645 14.82 36.19 -15.23
C ILE A 645 13.37 36.58 -15.53
N PRO A 646 12.62 35.87 -16.37
CA PRO A 646 11.18 36.07 -16.50
C PRO A 646 10.52 35.62 -15.17
N PHE A 647 9.73 36.53 -14.59
CA PHE A 647 8.87 36.30 -13.44
C PHE A 647 7.80 35.27 -13.71
#